data_3e194811743901033fc8d2cb574185bb
#
_entry.id   3e194811743901033fc8d2cb574185bb
#
_cell.length_a   1.000
_cell.length_b   1.000
_cell.length_c   1.000
_cell.angle_alpha   90.00
_cell.angle_beta   90.00
_cell.angle_gamma   90.00
#
_symmetry.space_group_name_H-M   'P 1'
#
loop_
_entity.id
_entity.type
_entity.pdbx_description
1 polymer ?
#
loop_
_entity_poly.entity_id
_entity_poly.type
_entity_poly.pdbx_seq_one_letter_code
_entity_poly.pdbx_strand_id
1 'polypeptide(L)'
;VQTLPYGSWPSPIDAALAAAHDGHPEYVGFVGAEAWWTEPRPTEGGRRTLVRRRADGVEESVLPAPWNVRSRVIEYGGQPWAGADADGRALVVFVDFADQRLYRYEEGGDPRPLTPVSPVGGGLRWADPQLRLEHGEVWCVLEEFTGDGPSDVRRVLAAVPLDGSAAQDRDAVRELTDGRHRFVTGARISPDGRRAAWLAWDHPRMPWDGTELVLADVDGGTLREPRTVAGGPDESIAQVDWSTDGCLLYASDRTGWWNLYRDHRPVCPREEEFGGPLWKLGHRWFAPLDGGLIAVVHGRGATALGILDPETGEVVDAAGPWTEFEPTLAVLGERSEMGVPPPEGWGRVVAVGASPRSAHEVVELDARTGRARVIGARHDDAVDPSYYPEPQIRTFTGPAGREIHTHVYPPHNPRCVAPGDTPPPYVVWAHGGPTGRAPLVLDLAIAYFTSRGIGVAEVNYGGSTGYGRAYRNRLREQWGVVDVEDCAAVALALADEGTADRDRLAVRGGSAGGWTAAASLAATDVYACGTILYPILDLTGWGPGETHDFESRYLETLVGPLAEVPGRYAERSPAQHADRVTAPFLLLQGLDDVICPPAQCERFLARMEGRRVPHAYIAFEGEGHGFRRAETMIRVLESELSLYAQVFGLNPRGIPALELAQ
;
A
#
# COMPACT_ATOMS: atom_id res chain seq x y z
N VAL A 1 -25.94 -2.91 30.10
CA VAL A 1 -25.60 -3.85 29.02
C VAL A 1 -26.89 -4.54 28.58
N GLN A 2 -27.17 -4.48 27.28
CA GLN A 2 -28.34 -5.10 26.68
C GLN A 2 -27.98 -6.48 26.11
N THR A 3 -28.89 -7.43 26.23
CA THR A 3 -28.74 -8.74 25.60
C THR A 3 -29.47 -8.75 24.27
N LEU A 4 -28.72 -8.72 23.18
CA LEU A 4 -29.24 -8.65 21.80
C LEU A 4 -28.52 -9.69 20.92
N PRO A 5 -29.22 -10.29 19.95
CA PRO A 5 -28.60 -11.20 19.00
C PRO A 5 -27.45 -10.54 18.23
N TYR A 6 -26.47 -11.33 17.86
CA TYR A 6 -25.40 -10.87 16.97
C TYR A 6 -26.01 -10.25 15.70
N GLY A 7 -25.39 -9.19 15.21
CA GLY A 7 -25.82 -8.46 14.03
C GLY A 7 -26.89 -7.38 14.29
N SER A 8 -27.53 -7.39 15.46
CA SER A 8 -28.56 -6.41 15.82
C SER A 8 -28.08 -5.35 16.82
N TRP A 9 -26.83 -5.39 17.20
CA TRP A 9 -26.26 -4.44 18.16
C TRP A 9 -26.21 -3.03 17.59
N PRO A 10 -26.80 -2.04 18.28
CA PRO A 10 -26.66 -0.65 17.89
C PRO A 10 -25.21 -0.20 17.94
N SER A 11 -24.75 0.50 16.91
CA SER A 11 -23.38 1.00 16.85
C SER A 11 -23.34 2.43 16.32
N PRO A 12 -22.59 3.33 16.95
CA PRO A 12 -22.34 4.67 16.42
C PRO A 12 -21.35 4.69 15.25
N ILE A 13 -20.67 3.56 14.99
CA ILE A 13 -19.75 3.43 13.86
C ILE A 13 -20.59 3.06 12.64
N ASP A 14 -21.07 4.06 11.91
CA ASP A 14 -21.83 3.86 10.68
C ASP A 14 -20.91 3.81 9.44
N ALA A 15 -21.46 3.46 8.31
CA ALA A 15 -20.71 3.38 7.07
C ALA A 15 -20.17 4.74 6.62
N ALA A 16 -20.89 5.82 6.88
CA ALA A 16 -20.45 7.18 6.55
C ALA A 16 -19.21 7.58 7.35
N LEU A 17 -19.16 7.26 8.64
CA LEU A 17 -17.99 7.51 9.48
C LEU A 17 -16.78 6.71 8.98
N ALA A 18 -16.95 5.42 8.74
CA ALA A 18 -15.87 4.56 8.24
C ALA A 18 -15.35 5.05 6.88
N ALA A 19 -16.24 5.46 5.97
CA ALA A 19 -15.89 5.97 4.66
C ALA A 19 -15.17 7.33 4.72
N ALA A 20 -15.60 8.23 5.60
CA ALA A 20 -15.00 9.55 5.75
C ALA A 20 -13.54 9.48 6.24
N HIS A 21 -13.20 8.43 6.98
CA HIS A 21 -11.87 8.22 7.55
C HIS A 21 -11.07 7.14 6.84
N ASP A 22 -11.49 6.70 5.66
CA ASP A 22 -10.76 5.71 4.89
C ASP A 22 -9.48 6.28 4.27
N GLY A 23 -8.46 5.45 4.15
CA GLY A 23 -7.14 5.83 3.69
C GLY A 23 -6.28 6.45 4.79
N HIS A 24 -5.08 6.86 4.41
CA HIS A 24 -4.12 7.39 5.37
C HIS A 24 -3.20 8.44 4.73
N PRO A 25 -2.53 9.28 5.55
CA PRO A 25 -1.47 10.15 5.07
C PRO A 25 -0.35 9.34 4.42
N GLU A 26 0.27 9.89 3.40
CA GLU A 26 1.41 9.30 2.71
C GLU A 26 2.42 10.39 2.33
N TYR A 27 3.62 9.96 1.97
CA TYR A 27 4.64 10.80 1.35
C TYR A 27 4.96 12.06 2.17
N VAL A 28 5.38 11.84 3.40
CA VAL A 28 5.84 12.92 4.28
C VAL A 28 7.13 13.54 3.74
N GLY A 29 7.32 14.82 4.02
CA GLY A 29 8.52 15.55 3.65
C GLY A 29 8.66 16.82 4.47
N PHE A 30 9.80 17.51 4.31
CA PHE A 30 10.01 18.83 4.88
C PHE A 30 10.12 19.86 3.77
N VAL A 31 9.48 21.00 3.97
CA VAL A 31 9.67 22.22 3.18
C VAL A 31 10.20 23.27 4.14
N GLY A 32 11.50 23.59 4.06
CA GLY A 32 12.17 24.29 5.15
C GLY A 32 12.07 23.49 6.44
N ALA A 33 11.58 24.09 7.50
CA ALA A 33 11.37 23.44 8.80
C ALA A 33 9.94 22.91 9.00
N GLU A 34 9.06 23.05 8.00
CA GLU A 34 7.68 22.61 8.08
C GLU A 34 7.52 21.18 7.56
N ALA A 35 6.78 20.35 8.31
CA ALA A 35 6.38 19.03 7.86
C ALA A 35 5.18 19.13 6.90
N TRP A 36 5.27 18.46 5.77
CA TRP A 36 4.23 18.38 4.76
C TRP A 36 3.98 16.92 4.42
N TRP A 37 2.75 16.60 3.99
CA TRP A 37 2.35 15.25 3.59
C TRP A 37 1.15 15.27 2.65
N THR A 38 0.83 14.15 2.02
CA THR A 38 -0.42 14.00 1.28
C THR A 38 -1.47 13.29 2.13
N GLU A 39 -2.73 13.68 1.96
CA GLU A 39 -3.87 13.08 2.65
C GLU A 39 -5.00 12.75 1.67
N PRO A 40 -5.75 11.65 1.92
CA PRO A 40 -6.96 11.37 1.15
C PRO A 40 -8.09 12.32 1.53
N ARG A 41 -8.96 12.59 0.56
CA ARG A 41 -10.20 13.36 0.73
C ARG A 41 -11.37 12.56 0.14
N PRO A 42 -11.88 11.53 0.85
CA PRO A 42 -12.96 10.67 0.33
C PRO A 42 -14.23 11.43 -0.02
N THR A 43 -14.55 12.50 0.71
CA THR A 43 -15.73 13.35 0.48
C THR A 43 -15.52 14.42 -0.59
N GLU A 44 -14.32 14.52 -1.16
CA GLU A 44 -13.96 15.44 -2.23
C GLU A 44 -13.58 14.68 -3.51
N GLY A 45 -14.39 13.71 -3.91
CA GLY A 45 -14.17 12.90 -5.10
C GLY A 45 -13.02 11.90 -4.98
N GLY A 46 -12.51 11.65 -3.78
CA GLY A 46 -11.41 10.72 -3.54
C GLY A 46 -10.03 11.28 -3.90
N ARG A 47 -9.91 12.60 -4.09
CA ARG A 47 -8.62 13.23 -4.38
C ARG A 47 -7.66 13.14 -3.20
N ARG A 48 -6.37 13.25 -3.48
CA ARG A 48 -5.34 13.44 -2.45
C ARG A 48 -4.87 14.89 -2.46
N THR A 49 -4.83 15.52 -1.30
CA THR A 49 -4.35 16.89 -1.17
C THR A 49 -2.98 16.91 -0.48
N LEU A 50 -2.23 17.97 -0.74
CA LEU A 50 -0.97 18.26 -0.05
C LEU A 50 -1.27 19.16 1.15
N VAL A 51 -0.86 18.72 2.34
CA VAL A 51 -1.09 19.42 3.61
C VAL A 51 0.23 19.92 4.15
N ARG A 52 0.24 21.18 4.61
CA ARG A 52 1.36 21.75 5.36
C ARG A 52 0.99 21.97 6.81
N ARG A 53 1.93 21.73 7.70
CA ARG A 53 1.83 22.12 9.10
C ARG A 53 2.72 23.35 9.34
N ARG A 54 2.10 24.49 9.64
CA ARG A 54 2.81 25.72 9.96
C ARG A 54 3.49 25.65 11.32
N ALA A 55 4.45 26.54 11.56
CA ALA A 55 5.18 26.63 12.82
C ALA A 55 4.25 26.85 14.04
N ASP A 56 3.12 27.52 13.85
CA ASP A 56 2.09 27.71 14.88
C ASP A 56 1.21 26.48 15.14
N GLY A 57 1.45 25.38 14.41
CA GLY A 57 0.69 24.15 14.53
C GLY A 57 -0.59 24.08 13.67
N VAL A 58 -0.87 25.12 12.90
CA VAL A 58 -2.03 25.14 12.00
C VAL A 58 -1.74 24.27 10.78
N GLU A 59 -2.65 23.36 10.48
CA GLU A 59 -2.62 22.53 9.26
C GLU A 59 -3.51 23.18 8.20
N GLU A 60 -3.02 23.17 6.96
CA GLU A 60 -3.82 23.64 5.84
C GLU A 60 -3.54 22.82 4.57
N SER A 61 -4.58 22.60 3.78
CA SER A 61 -4.46 22.08 2.43
C SER A 61 -3.86 23.17 1.54
N VAL A 62 -2.76 22.85 0.88
CA VAL A 62 -2.01 23.81 0.04
C VAL A 62 -2.71 24.03 -1.29
N LEU A 63 -3.35 22.98 -1.81
CA LEU A 63 -3.97 22.99 -3.13
C LEU A 63 -5.47 22.73 -3.01
N PRO A 64 -6.33 23.61 -3.53
CA PRO A 64 -7.78 23.38 -3.49
C PRO A 64 -8.21 22.29 -4.47
N ALA A 65 -9.44 21.81 -4.31
CA ALA A 65 -10.05 20.97 -5.34
C ALA A 65 -10.12 21.75 -6.68
N PRO A 66 -9.90 21.10 -7.83
CA PRO A 66 -9.83 19.66 -8.05
C PRO A 66 -8.41 19.06 -8.06
N TRP A 67 -7.39 19.78 -7.64
CA TRP A 67 -6.01 19.26 -7.62
C TRP A 67 -5.95 17.94 -6.86
N ASN A 68 -5.27 16.95 -7.44
CA ASN A 68 -5.12 15.62 -6.90
C ASN A 68 -3.65 15.20 -7.01
N VAL A 69 -2.93 15.27 -5.89
CA VAL A 69 -1.48 15.02 -5.82
C VAL A 69 -1.25 13.52 -5.80
N ARG A 70 -1.18 12.92 -6.98
CA ARG A 70 -1.06 11.48 -7.14
C ARG A 70 -0.47 11.11 -8.50
N SER A 71 0.50 10.22 -8.50
CA SER A 71 1.13 9.67 -9.71
C SER A 71 0.53 8.32 -10.08
N ARG A 72 0.49 8.03 -11.38
CA ARG A 72 0.12 6.72 -11.93
C ARG A 72 1.32 5.94 -12.47
N VAL A 73 2.54 6.32 -12.19
CA VAL A 73 3.70 5.52 -12.57
C VAL A 73 3.51 4.11 -12.02
N ILE A 74 3.70 3.08 -12.84
CA ILE A 74 3.39 1.67 -12.53
C ILE A 74 1.96 1.44 -11.99
N GLU A 75 1.03 2.32 -12.28
CA GLU A 75 -0.36 2.42 -11.83
C GLU A 75 -0.53 2.61 -10.32
N TYR A 76 0.26 1.96 -9.47
CA TYR A 76 0.23 2.16 -8.02
C TYR A 76 0.83 3.49 -7.59
N GLY A 77 1.63 4.11 -8.45
CA GLY A 77 2.21 5.41 -8.21
C GLY A 77 3.55 5.39 -7.51
N GLY A 78 3.86 6.52 -6.93
CA GLY A 78 5.09 6.76 -6.19
C GLY A 78 5.06 8.14 -5.59
N GLN A 79 6.16 8.53 -4.95
CA GLN A 79 6.35 9.86 -4.38
C GLN A 79 5.91 10.92 -5.41
N PRO A 80 4.81 11.65 -5.16
CA PRO A 80 4.23 12.52 -6.18
C PRO A 80 4.67 13.97 -6.06
N TRP A 81 5.47 14.31 -5.05
CA TRP A 81 5.87 15.69 -4.80
C TRP A 81 7.25 15.78 -4.17
N ALA A 82 7.87 16.95 -4.33
CA ALA A 82 9.05 17.35 -3.59
C ALA A 82 8.98 18.86 -3.36
N GLY A 83 9.55 19.32 -2.26
CA GLY A 83 9.51 20.73 -1.93
C GLY A 83 10.77 21.21 -1.23
N ALA A 84 10.98 22.51 -1.27
CA ALA A 84 12.07 23.18 -0.60
C ALA A 84 11.67 24.62 -0.22
N ASP A 85 12.37 25.17 0.74
CA ASP A 85 12.32 26.61 1.01
C ASP A 85 13.22 27.32 0.00
N ALA A 86 12.64 28.19 -0.82
CA ALA A 86 13.34 29.03 -1.76
C ALA A 86 13.17 30.50 -1.32
N ASP A 87 14.19 31.04 -0.67
CA ASP A 87 14.23 32.44 -0.19
C ASP A 87 13.02 32.81 0.69
N GLY A 88 12.66 31.92 1.63
CA GLY A 88 11.57 32.14 2.59
C GLY A 88 10.19 31.81 2.05
N ARG A 89 10.09 31.24 0.85
CA ARG A 89 8.83 30.79 0.25
C ARG A 89 8.90 29.33 -0.09
N ALA A 90 7.78 28.62 0.09
CA ALA A 90 7.68 27.23 -0.33
C ALA A 90 7.69 27.14 -1.85
N LEU A 91 8.60 26.32 -2.38
CA LEU A 91 8.65 25.89 -3.77
C LEU A 91 8.37 24.39 -3.80
N VAL A 92 7.35 23.98 -4.54
CA VAL A 92 6.93 22.59 -4.63
C VAL A 92 6.76 22.17 -6.09
N VAL A 93 7.21 20.97 -6.39
CA VAL A 93 6.85 20.28 -7.64
C VAL A 93 5.93 19.12 -7.27
N PHE A 94 4.88 18.91 -8.06
CA PHE A 94 3.93 17.82 -7.79
C PHE A 94 3.29 17.31 -9.08
N VAL A 95 2.82 16.08 -9.04
CA VAL A 95 2.08 15.45 -10.14
C VAL A 95 0.59 15.60 -9.88
N ASP A 96 -0.15 16.12 -10.86
CA ASP A 96 -1.62 16.11 -10.82
C ASP A 96 -2.17 14.84 -11.48
N PHE A 97 -3.07 14.17 -10.81
CA PHE A 97 -3.62 12.89 -11.26
C PHE A 97 -4.36 13.00 -12.60
N ALA A 98 -5.05 14.12 -12.84
CA ALA A 98 -5.94 14.26 -14.00
C ALA A 98 -5.20 14.17 -15.34
N ASP A 99 -4.03 14.77 -15.46
CA ASP A 99 -3.23 14.82 -16.70
C ASP A 99 -1.85 14.18 -16.55
N GLN A 100 -1.49 13.76 -15.35
CA GLN A 100 -0.19 13.19 -15.00
C GLN A 100 0.99 14.11 -15.30
N ARG A 101 0.76 15.41 -15.47
CA ARG A 101 1.83 16.40 -15.65
C ARG A 101 2.48 16.74 -14.32
N LEU A 102 3.78 17.03 -14.36
CA LEU A 102 4.49 17.63 -13.24
C LEU A 102 4.25 19.14 -13.26
N TYR A 103 3.88 19.70 -12.11
CA TYR A 103 3.58 21.12 -11.92
C TYR A 103 4.56 21.75 -10.94
N ARG A 104 4.84 23.04 -11.14
CA ARG A 104 5.56 23.87 -10.20
C ARG A 104 4.58 24.79 -9.49
N TYR A 105 4.63 24.79 -8.17
CA TYR A 105 3.84 25.69 -7.31
C TYR A 105 4.77 26.48 -6.42
N GLU A 106 4.59 27.79 -6.39
CA GLU A 106 5.22 28.70 -5.44
C GLU A 106 4.16 29.29 -4.54
N GLU A 107 4.47 29.42 -3.25
CA GLU A 107 3.55 29.97 -2.26
C GLU A 107 2.98 31.33 -2.71
N GLY A 108 1.65 31.42 -2.73
CA GLY A 108 0.93 32.61 -3.16
C GLY A 108 0.65 32.70 -4.66
N GLY A 109 1.12 31.74 -5.46
CA GLY A 109 0.88 31.67 -6.90
C GLY A 109 -0.03 30.51 -7.30
N ASP A 110 -0.27 30.38 -8.60
CA ASP A 110 -0.99 29.25 -9.18
C ASP A 110 0.00 28.19 -9.70
N PRO A 111 -0.36 26.89 -9.65
CA PRO A 111 0.48 25.86 -10.25
C PRO A 111 0.67 26.06 -11.75
N ARG A 112 1.90 25.82 -12.23
CA ARG A 112 2.27 25.91 -13.65
C ARG A 112 2.82 24.58 -14.12
N PRO A 113 2.43 24.08 -15.31
CA PRO A 113 2.95 22.82 -15.82
C PRO A 113 4.43 22.90 -16.17
N LEU A 114 5.18 21.85 -15.86
CA LEU A 114 6.60 21.71 -16.20
C LEU A 114 6.83 20.73 -17.34
N THR A 115 5.90 19.81 -17.57
CA THR A 115 6.06 18.71 -18.51
C THR A 115 4.92 18.69 -19.52
N PRO A 116 5.17 18.19 -20.75
CA PRO A 116 4.13 18.12 -21.77
C PRO A 116 3.19 16.92 -21.53
N VAL A 117 2.13 16.87 -22.32
CA VAL A 117 1.28 15.70 -22.49
C VAL A 117 1.67 14.95 -23.76
N SER A 118 1.32 13.67 -23.82
CA SER A 118 1.49 12.85 -25.02
C SER A 118 0.14 12.22 -25.39
N PRO A 119 -0.23 12.18 -26.68
CA PRO A 119 -1.42 11.49 -27.13
C PRO A 119 -1.24 9.96 -27.25
N VAL A 120 -0.02 9.45 -27.06
CA VAL A 120 0.32 8.04 -27.25
C VAL A 120 -0.03 7.24 -26.01
N GLY A 121 -0.92 6.25 -26.15
CA GLY A 121 -1.28 5.29 -25.11
C GLY A 121 -1.63 5.92 -23.77
N GLY A 122 -0.97 5.52 -22.71
CA GLY A 122 -1.10 6.08 -21.36
C GLY A 122 -0.40 7.42 -21.12
N GLY A 123 0.25 8.00 -22.13
CA GLY A 123 0.88 9.31 -22.06
C GLY A 123 2.27 9.32 -21.43
N LEU A 124 2.54 10.40 -20.71
CA LEU A 124 3.74 10.60 -19.91
C LEU A 124 3.35 10.64 -18.45
N ARG A 125 4.09 9.92 -17.61
CA ARG A 125 3.85 9.88 -16.17
C ARG A 125 5.16 10.07 -15.42
N TRP A 126 5.09 10.72 -14.27
CA TRP A 126 6.25 11.15 -13.48
C TRP A 126 6.11 10.70 -12.03
N ALA A 127 7.21 10.37 -11.40
CA ALA A 127 7.23 10.00 -9.97
C ALA A 127 8.62 10.20 -9.37
N ASP A 128 8.66 10.25 -8.05
CA ASP A 128 9.88 10.29 -7.23
C ASP A 128 10.79 11.47 -7.59
N PRO A 129 10.26 12.70 -7.58
CA PRO A 129 11.02 13.88 -7.94
C PRO A 129 12.08 14.23 -6.89
N GLN A 130 13.26 14.62 -7.38
CA GLN A 130 14.38 15.11 -6.58
C GLN A 130 14.72 16.52 -7.07
N LEU A 131 14.53 17.54 -6.24
CA LEU A 131 14.85 18.91 -6.61
C LEU A 131 16.35 19.12 -6.68
N ARG A 132 16.79 19.75 -7.74
CA ARG A 132 18.16 20.22 -7.95
C ARG A 132 18.13 21.72 -8.23
N LEU A 133 17.84 22.50 -7.20
CA LEU A 133 17.61 23.94 -7.32
C LEU A 133 18.82 24.67 -7.88
N GLU A 134 20.03 24.30 -7.47
CA GLU A 134 21.28 24.86 -7.93
C GLU A 134 21.54 24.65 -9.44
N HIS A 135 20.86 23.67 -10.03
CA HIS A 135 20.92 23.38 -11.47
C HIS A 135 19.65 23.78 -12.22
N GLY A 136 18.66 24.32 -11.51
CA GLY A 136 17.39 24.75 -12.12
C GLY A 136 16.56 23.61 -12.71
N GLU A 137 16.65 22.41 -12.15
CA GLU A 137 15.96 21.24 -12.68
C GLU A 137 15.48 20.30 -11.57
N VAL A 138 14.61 19.38 -11.94
CA VAL A 138 14.15 18.27 -11.09
C VAL A 138 14.47 16.96 -11.79
N TRP A 139 15.06 16.02 -11.05
CA TRP A 139 15.28 14.66 -11.53
C TRP A 139 14.17 13.75 -11.04
N CYS A 140 13.62 12.93 -11.93
CA CYS A 140 12.50 12.07 -11.61
C CYS A 140 12.45 10.83 -12.49
N VAL A 141 11.59 9.90 -12.17
CA VAL A 141 11.25 8.79 -13.04
C VAL A 141 10.27 9.27 -14.09
N LEU A 142 10.57 8.98 -15.36
CA LEU A 142 9.66 9.16 -16.48
C LEU A 142 9.17 7.79 -16.95
N GLU A 143 7.85 7.63 -16.98
CA GLU A 143 7.17 6.51 -17.62
C GLU A 143 6.51 7.02 -18.89
N GLU A 144 7.00 6.57 -20.04
CA GLU A 144 6.56 7.03 -21.35
C GLU A 144 5.94 5.88 -22.13
N PHE A 145 4.68 6.05 -22.50
CA PHE A 145 4.00 5.10 -23.37
C PHE A 145 4.42 5.30 -24.82
N THR A 146 4.69 4.21 -25.52
CA THR A 146 5.17 4.17 -26.89
C THR A 146 4.14 3.61 -27.87
N GLY A 147 3.01 3.13 -27.37
CA GLY A 147 1.92 2.56 -28.14
C GLY A 147 0.65 2.44 -27.29
N ASP A 148 -0.36 1.75 -27.83
CA ASP A 148 -1.69 1.66 -27.20
C ASP A 148 -1.81 0.52 -26.19
N GLY A 149 -0.89 -0.46 -26.23
CA GLY A 149 -0.90 -1.58 -25.30
C GLY A 149 -0.43 -1.20 -23.90
N PRO A 150 -0.93 -1.86 -22.85
CA PRO A 150 -0.54 -1.55 -21.47
C PRO A 150 0.92 -1.84 -21.15
N SER A 151 1.60 -2.67 -21.98
CA SER A 151 3.03 -2.94 -21.87
C SER A 151 3.87 -2.22 -22.93
N ASP A 152 3.27 -1.36 -23.75
CA ASP A 152 3.97 -0.48 -24.69
C ASP A 152 4.49 0.77 -23.97
N VAL A 153 5.47 0.58 -23.11
CA VAL A 153 5.96 1.59 -22.19
C VAL A 153 7.46 1.42 -21.94
N ARG A 154 8.14 2.54 -21.76
CA ARG A 154 9.55 2.57 -21.34
C ARG A 154 9.71 3.47 -20.12
N ARG A 155 10.72 3.19 -19.31
CA ARG A 155 11.02 3.97 -18.11
C ARG A 155 12.48 4.36 -18.08
N VAL A 156 12.70 5.63 -17.78
CA VAL A 156 14.04 6.21 -17.64
C VAL A 156 14.06 7.19 -16.47
N LEU A 157 15.26 7.52 -16.00
CA LEU A 157 15.47 8.72 -15.21
C LEU A 157 15.56 9.91 -16.15
N ALA A 158 14.92 11.02 -15.80
CA ALA A 158 14.85 12.22 -16.61
C ALA A 158 15.08 13.47 -15.77
N ALA A 159 15.65 14.50 -16.42
CA ALA A 159 15.82 15.83 -15.87
C ALA A 159 14.84 16.78 -16.55
N VAL A 160 14.02 17.45 -15.74
CA VAL A 160 13.00 18.40 -16.19
C VAL A 160 13.40 19.80 -15.75
N PRO A 161 13.49 20.79 -16.68
CA PRO A 161 13.76 22.17 -16.31
C PRO A 161 12.66 22.76 -15.43
N LEU A 162 13.04 23.50 -14.41
CA LEU A 162 12.09 24.18 -13.51
C LEU A 162 11.51 25.48 -14.10
N ASP A 163 12.06 25.98 -15.20
CA ASP A 163 11.63 27.23 -15.83
C ASP A 163 10.37 27.11 -16.72
N GLY A 164 9.84 25.89 -16.87
CA GLY A 164 8.66 25.63 -17.71
C GLY A 164 8.98 25.46 -19.19
N SER A 165 10.23 25.43 -19.59
CA SER A 165 10.63 25.29 -21.01
C SER A 165 10.22 23.94 -21.61
N ALA A 166 10.01 22.92 -20.81
CA ALA A 166 9.54 21.61 -21.25
C ALA A 166 8.00 21.46 -21.22
N ALA A 167 7.27 22.46 -20.78
CA ALA A 167 5.82 22.36 -20.61
C ALA A 167 5.06 21.98 -21.89
N GLN A 168 5.63 22.30 -23.06
CA GLN A 168 5.08 21.94 -24.38
C GLN A 168 6.14 21.36 -25.31
N ASP A 169 7.28 20.95 -24.79
CA ASP A 169 8.40 20.46 -25.56
C ASP A 169 9.02 19.23 -24.90
N ARG A 170 8.68 18.05 -25.42
CA ARG A 170 9.24 16.77 -24.93
C ARG A 170 10.76 16.74 -25.05
N ASP A 171 11.33 17.37 -26.07
CA ASP A 171 12.78 17.36 -26.32
C ASP A 171 13.56 18.20 -25.31
N ALA A 172 12.91 19.09 -24.58
CA ALA A 172 13.51 19.84 -23.48
C ALA A 172 13.68 18.98 -22.19
N VAL A 173 13.03 17.82 -22.12
CA VAL A 173 13.25 16.83 -21.07
C VAL A 173 14.49 16.01 -21.45
N ARG A 174 15.53 16.03 -20.61
CA ARG A 174 16.74 15.24 -20.84
C ARG A 174 16.60 13.85 -20.22
N GLU A 175 16.95 12.83 -20.98
CA GLU A 175 17.01 11.46 -20.44
C GLU A 175 18.38 11.23 -19.81
N LEU A 176 18.39 10.74 -18.58
CA LEU A 176 19.61 10.51 -17.80
C LEU A 176 20.10 9.06 -17.89
N THR A 177 19.21 8.13 -18.26
CA THR A 177 19.51 6.71 -18.45
C THR A 177 19.04 6.27 -19.83
N ASP A 178 19.55 5.11 -20.30
CA ASP A 178 19.30 4.61 -21.65
C ASP A 178 18.08 3.70 -21.80
N GLY A 179 17.34 3.47 -20.72
CA GLY A 179 16.14 2.63 -20.75
C GLY A 179 16.42 1.12 -20.84
N ARG A 180 17.65 0.68 -20.53
CA ARG A 180 18.01 -0.76 -20.56
C ARG A 180 17.21 -1.61 -19.56
N HIS A 181 16.80 -1.02 -18.46
CA HIS A 181 15.97 -1.68 -17.46
C HIS A 181 14.49 -1.35 -17.66
N ARG A 182 13.65 -2.33 -17.42
CA ARG A 182 12.20 -2.17 -17.54
C ARG A 182 11.63 -1.25 -16.48
N PHE A 183 12.18 -1.31 -15.26
CA PHE A 183 11.72 -0.54 -14.11
C PHE A 183 12.91 0.09 -13.41
N VAL A 184 12.72 1.34 -12.97
CA VAL A 184 13.72 2.09 -12.21
C VAL A 184 13.04 2.90 -11.11
N THR A 185 13.75 3.14 -10.02
CA THR A 185 13.36 4.13 -9.00
C THR A 185 14.06 5.45 -9.26
N GLY A 186 13.65 6.50 -8.55
CA GLY A 186 14.34 7.79 -8.60
C GLY A 186 15.77 7.71 -8.07
N ALA A 187 16.65 8.50 -8.64
CA ALA A 187 18.05 8.55 -8.24
C ALA A 187 18.21 9.25 -6.88
N ARG A 188 19.12 8.71 -6.06
CA ARG A 188 19.57 9.35 -4.83
C ARG A 188 21.00 9.82 -5.03
N ILE A 189 21.22 11.13 -4.89
CA ILE A 189 22.52 11.76 -5.13
C ILE A 189 23.28 11.78 -3.80
N SER A 190 24.57 11.42 -3.87
CA SER A 190 25.44 11.47 -2.69
C SER A 190 25.59 12.90 -2.16
N PRO A 191 25.91 13.09 -0.86
CA PRO A 191 26.05 14.43 -0.27
C PRO A 191 27.03 15.34 -0.98
N ASP A 192 28.12 14.79 -1.54
CA ASP A 192 29.10 15.54 -2.31
C ASP A 192 28.68 15.83 -3.76
N GLY A 193 27.52 15.33 -4.19
CA GLY A 193 26.98 15.53 -5.53
C GLY A 193 27.69 14.77 -6.65
N ARG A 194 28.62 13.85 -6.32
CA ARG A 194 29.48 13.18 -7.30
C ARG A 194 28.99 11.81 -7.74
N ARG A 195 28.10 11.18 -6.98
CA ARG A 195 27.56 9.86 -7.28
C ARG A 195 26.05 9.85 -7.13
N ALA A 196 25.42 8.95 -7.84
CA ALA A 196 23.98 8.71 -7.71
C ALA A 196 23.73 7.20 -7.65
N ALA A 197 22.69 6.81 -6.94
CA ALA A 197 22.29 5.42 -6.83
C ALA A 197 20.77 5.29 -7.00
N TRP A 198 20.34 4.19 -7.61
CA TRP A 198 18.93 3.86 -7.78
C TRP A 198 18.75 2.35 -7.86
N LEU A 199 17.49 1.91 -7.81
CA LEU A 199 17.13 0.50 -7.98
C LEU A 199 16.55 0.28 -9.37
N ALA A 200 16.83 -0.89 -9.93
CA ALA A 200 16.32 -1.32 -11.23
C ALA A 200 15.94 -2.80 -11.19
N TRP A 201 14.94 -3.19 -11.96
CA TRP A 201 14.58 -4.59 -12.14
C TRP A 201 13.92 -4.80 -13.48
N ASP A 202 13.82 -6.06 -13.90
CA ASP A 202 13.31 -6.45 -15.19
C ASP A 202 12.36 -7.64 -15.06
N HIS A 203 11.41 -7.75 -16.01
CA HIS A 203 10.60 -8.94 -16.15
C HIS A 203 11.46 -10.21 -16.26
N PRO A 204 10.99 -11.36 -15.75
CA PRO A 204 9.67 -11.58 -15.10
C PRO A 204 9.64 -11.27 -13.60
N ARG A 205 10.72 -10.70 -13.05
CA ARG A 205 10.84 -10.47 -11.62
C ARG A 205 9.99 -9.29 -11.16
N MET A 206 9.39 -9.44 -9.97
CA MET A 206 8.89 -8.32 -9.20
C MET A 206 10.02 -7.76 -8.33
N PRO A 207 9.95 -6.51 -7.88
CA PRO A 207 11.05 -5.91 -7.13
C PRO A 207 11.38 -6.61 -5.79
N TRP A 208 10.43 -7.33 -5.24
CA TRP A 208 10.64 -8.15 -4.03
C TRP A 208 11.21 -9.54 -4.30
N ASP A 209 11.33 -9.92 -5.58
CA ASP A 209 12.02 -11.16 -5.98
C ASP A 209 13.51 -10.89 -6.23
N GLY A 210 13.80 -9.87 -7.01
CA GLY A 210 15.16 -9.49 -7.34
C GLY A 210 15.25 -8.09 -7.92
N THR A 211 16.23 -7.33 -7.45
CA THR A 211 16.53 -5.97 -7.89
C THR A 211 18.03 -5.78 -8.01
N GLU A 212 18.43 -4.85 -8.87
CA GLU A 212 19.82 -4.40 -8.97
C GLU A 212 19.94 -3.01 -8.34
N LEU A 213 20.96 -2.82 -7.52
CA LEU A 213 21.38 -1.50 -7.05
C LEU A 213 22.40 -0.95 -8.04
N VAL A 214 22.02 0.11 -8.74
CA VAL A 214 22.83 0.75 -9.76
C VAL A 214 23.48 2.00 -9.17
N LEU A 215 24.78 2.14 -9.40
CA LEU A 215 25.59 3.28 -9.00
C LEU A 215 26.16 3.93 -10.25
N ALA A 216 26.15 5.25 -10.31
CA ALA A 216 26.73 6.01 -11.41
C ALA A 216 27.48 7.24 -10.88
N ASP A 217 28.43 7.73 -11.68
CA ASP A 217 29.07 8.99 -11.42
C ASP A 217 28.21 10.13 -11.96
N VAL A 218 28.16 11.24 -11.23
CA VAL A 218 27.47 12.46 -11.64
C VAL A 218 28.49 13.42 -12.19
N ASP A 219 28.34 13.80 -13.46
CA ASP A 219 29.21 14.77 -14.13
C ASP A 219 28.34 15.88 -14.74
N GLY A 220 28.31 17.02 -14.05
CA GLY A 220 27.42 18.10 -14.41
C GLY A 220 25.96 17.68 -14.29
N GLY A 221 25.22 17.67 -15.42
CA GLY A 221 23.84 17.25 -15.48
C GLY A 221 23.63 15.84 -16.01
N THR A 222 24.66 14.98 -16.02
CA THR A 222 24.59 13.64 -16.63
C THR A 222 25.02 12.55 -15.66
N LEU A 223 24.52 11.33 -15.89
CA LEU A 223 24.94 10.12 -15.20
C LEU A 223 25.90 9.34 -16.09
N ARG A 224 27.05 8.97 -15.55
CA ARG A 224 28.11 8.25 -16.28
C ARG A 224 28.45 6.94 -15.62
N GLU A 225 28.80 5.97 -16.45
CA GLU A 225 29.29 4.66 -16.06
C GLU A 225 28.36 3.93 -15.08
N PRO A 226 27.07 3.77 -15.39
CA PRO A 226 26.16 3.04 -14.53
C PRO A 226 26.61 1.59 -14.40
N ARG A 227 26.65 1.11 -13.15
CA ARG A 227 27.12 -0.24 -12.82
C ARG A 227 26.33 -0.81 -11.66
N THR A 228 26.06 -2.10 -11.71
CA THR A 228 25.40 -2.82 -10.61
C THR A 228 26.42 -3.12 -9.53
N VAL A 229 26.14 -2.72 -8.28
CA VAL A 229 27.03 -2.90 -7.14
C VAL A 229 26.48 -3.81 -6.06
N ALA A 230 25.18 -4.12 -6.09
CA ALA A 230 24.53 -5.06 -5.19
C ALA A 230 23.20 -5.54 -5.82
N GLY A 231 22.60 -6.56 -5.20
CA GLY A 231 21.38 -7.14 -5.71
C GLY A 231 21.60 -8.22 -6.76
N GLY A 232 20.53 -8.69 -7.34
CA GLY A 232 20.54 -9.73 -8.35
C GLY A 232 19.17 -10.39 -8.48
N PRO A 233 19.07 -11.47 -9.26
CA PRO A 233 17.79 -12.13 -9.53
C PRO A 233 17.12 -12.74 -8.30
N ASP A 234 17.88 -13.07 -7.27
CA ASP A 234 17.39 -13.73 -6.05
C ASP A 234 17.65 -12.88 -4.79
N GLU A 235 18.02 -11.63 -4.98
CA GLU A 235 18.23 -10.67 -3.90
C GLU A 235 17.41 -9.40 -4.16
N SER A 236 16.52 -9.07 -3.23
CA SER A 236 15.69 -7.87 -3.31
C SER A 236 16.29 -6.74 -2.47
N ILE A 237 16.44 -5.58 -3.09
CA ILE A 237 16.80 -4.35 -2.41
C ILE A 237 15.59 -3.44 -2.39
N ALA A 238 15.13 -3.08 -1.17
CA ALA A 238 13.89 -2.33 -1.00
C ALA A 238 14.09 -0.81 -1.10
N GLN A 239 15.28 -0.32 -0.73
CA GLN A 239 15.59 1.11 -0.72
C GLN A 239 17.09 1.32 -0.75
N VAL A 240 17.53 2.38 -1.41
CA VAL A 240 18.92 2.88 -1.39
C VAL A 240 18.94 4.36 -1.00
N ASP A 241 19.93 4.75 -0.25
CA ASP A 241 20.20 6.14 0.13
C ASP A 241 21.69 6.33 0.46
N TRP A 242 22.05 7.50 0.93
CA TRP A 242 23.41 7.85 1.33
C TRP A 242 23.42 8.33 2.76
N SER A 243 24.40 7.86 3.55
CA SER A 243 24.67 8.46 4.85
C SER A 243 25.21 9.88 4.66
N THR A 244 25.13 10.70 5.69
CA THR A 244 25.62 12.08 5.63
C THR A 244 27.13 12.20 5.40
N ASP A 245 27.89 11.16 5.74
CA ASP A 245 29.34 11.04 5.48
C ASP A 245 29.68 10.38 4.13
N GLY A 246 28.68 10.12 3.29
CA GLY A 246 28.88 9.66 1.92
C GLY A 246 28.96 8.14 1.74
N CYS A 247 28.59 7.35 2.76
CA CYS A 247 28.49 5.91 2.63
C CYS A 247 27.19 5.50 1.96
N LEU A 248 27.22 4.44 1.16
CA LEU A 248 26.05 3.88 0.52
C LEU A 248 25.24 3.07 1.54
N LEU A 249 23.95 3.40 1.68
CA LEU A 249 23.01 2.70 2.57
C LEU A 249 21.94 2.00 1.75
N TYR A 250 21.65 0.75 2.07
CA TYR A 250 20.54 0.04 1.42
C TYR A 250 19.99 -1.08 2.28
N ALA A 251 18.74 -1.46 2.01
CA ALA A 251 18.08 -2.58 2.65
C ALA A 251 18.02 -3.76 1.67
N SER A 252 18.65 -4.88 2.04
CA SER A 252 18.71 -6.10 1.22
C SER A 252 18.20 -7.30 1.98
N ASP A 253 17.50 -8.21 1.29
CA ASP A 253 16.99 -9.47 1.86
C ASP A 253 17.94 -10.66 1.68
N ARG A 254 19.23 -10.43 1.40
CA ARG A 254 20.21 -11.51 1.13
C ARG A 254 20.34 -12.54 2.25
N THR A 255 20.02 -12.14 3.50
CA THR A 255 20.03 -13.05 4.66
C THR A 255 18.68 -13.68 4.96
N GLY A 256 17.67 -13.42 4.13
CA GLY A 256 16.30 -13.86 4.37
C GLY A 256 15.37 -12.81 4.99
N TRP A 257 15.91 -11.68 5.38
CA TRP A 257 15.19 -10.53 5.93
C TRP A 257 15.75 -9.27 5.32
N TRP A 258 14.93 -8.26 5.02
CA TRP A 258 15.44 -6.97 4.59
C TRP A 258 16.19 -6.31 5.74
N ASN A 259 17.51 -6.40 5.70
CA ASN A 259 18.40 -5.78 6.68
C ASN A 259 19.18 -4.65 6.04
N LEU A 260 19.71 -3.75 6.88
CA LEU A 260 20.47 -2.58 6.44
C LEU A 260 21.96 -2.89 6.27
N TYR A 261 22.53 -2.30 5.21
CA TYR A 261 23.94 -2.38 4.86
C TYR A 261 24.50 -0.98 4.66
N ARG A 262 25.69 -0.76 5.19
CA ARG A 262 26.47 0.46 4.99
C ARG A 262 27.78 0.08 4.32
N ASP A 263 28.00 0.58 3.08
CA ASP A 263 29.13 0.18 2.23
C ASP A 263 29.29 -1.35 2.20
N HIS A 264 28.18 -2.06 1.96
CA HIS A 264 28.10 -3.53 1.86
C HIS A 264 28.35 -4.31 3.16
N ARG A 265 28.43 -3.63 4.31
CA ARG A 265 28.56 -4.27 5.62
C ARG A 265 27.24 -4.22 6.38
N PRO A 266 26.80 -5.33 7.00
CA PRO A 266 25.60 -5.30 7.82
C PRO A 266 25.80 -4.40 9.04
N VAL A 267 24.80 -3.57 9.35
CA VAL A 267 24.86 -2.64 10.49
C VAL A 267 23.99 -3.06 11.66
N CYS A 268 22.95 -3.86 11.42
CA CYS A 268 22.03 -4.34 12.45
C CYS A 268 21.39 -5.67 12.02
N PRO A 269 22.17 -6.77 11.95
CA PRO A 269 21.63 -8.04 11.49
C PRO A 269 20.62 -8.59 12.49
N ARG A 270 19.38 -8.80 12.00
CA ARG A 270 18.26 -9.30 12.79
C ARG A 270 17.32 -10.12 11.93
N GLU A 271 16.55 -10.99 12.54
CA GLU A 271 15.39 -11.62 11.94
C GLU A 271 14.17 -10.69 12.02
N GLU A 272 14.31 -9.51 11.46
CA GLU A 272 13.31 -8.45 11.33
C GLU A 272 13.46 -7.78 9.96
N GLU A 273 12.36 -7.19 9.50
CA GLU A 273 12.34 -6.41 8.27
C GLU A 273 12.70 -4.95 8.54
N PHE A 274 13.67 -4.41 7.80
CA PHE A 274 13.99 -2.98 7.68
C PHE A 274 13.62 -2.46 6.29
N GLY A 275 12.79 -3.17 5.60
CA GLY A 275 12.29 -2.87 4.27
C GLY A 275 11.00 -3.64 4.02
N GLY A 276 10.43 -3.45 2.85
CA GLY A 276 9.21 -4.11 2.45
C GLY A 276 9.08 -4.19 0.93
N PRO A 277 7.94 -4.70 0.42
CA PRO A 277 7.72 -4.82 -1.01
C PRO A 277 7.52 -3.44 -1.65
N LEU A 278 8.25 -3.19 -2.72
CA LEU A 278 8.23 -1.90 -3.42
C LEU A 278 7.06 -1.84 -4.41
N TRP A 279 5.86 -1.62 -3.89
CA TRP A 279 4.65 -1.42 -4.69
C TRP A 279 4.53 -0.01 -5.24
N LYS A 280 5.21 0.95 -4.60
CA LYS A 280 5.18 2.37 -4.98
C LYS A 280 6.60 2.91 -4.98
N LEU A 281 6.94 3.71 -5.97
CA LEU A 281 8.27 4.29 -6.06
C LEU A 281 8.46 5.38 -5.01
N GLY A 282 9.65 5.43 -4.39
CA GLY A 282 9.96 6.43 -3.37
C GLY A 282 9.50 6.08 -1.96
N HIS A 283 9.02 4.87 -1.70
CA HIS A 283 8.82 4.38 -0.34
C HIS A 283 10.14 4.35 0.41
N ARG A 284 10.09 4.74 1.67
CA ARG A 284 11.27 4.83 2.55
C ARG A 284 11.01 4.14 3.87
N TRP A 285 11.89 3.21 4.22
CA TRP A 285 11.91 2.51 5.52
C TRP A 285 13.03 3.02 6.42
N PHE A 286 13.97 3.76 5.87
CA PHE A 286 15.03 4.39 6.64
C PHE A 286 15.40 5.75 6.05
N ALA A 287 15.96 6.61 6.90
CA ALA A 287 16.47 7.92 6.49
C ALA A 287 17.71 8.27 7.33
N PRO A 288 18.81 8.69 6.69
CA PRO A 288 20.01 9.06 7.42
C PRO A 288 19.82 10.37 8.19
N LEU A 289 20.38 10.40 9.39
CA LEU A 289 20.45 11.58 10.26
C LEU A 289 21.86 12.11 10.31
N ASP A 290 22.01 13.40 10.57
CA ASP A 290 23.30 13.97 10.88
C ASP A 290 23.89 13.31 12.14
N GLY A 291 25.21 13.16 12.18
CA GLY A 291 25.89 12.44 13.27
C GLY A 291 25.97 10.92 13.07
N GLY A 292 25.61 10.43 11.89
CA GLY A 292 25.77 9.01 11.51
C GLY A 292 24.65 8.09 11.97
N LEU A 293 23.64 8.61 12.66
CA LEU A 293 22.47 7.84 13.06
C LEU A 293 21.50 7.62 11.87
N ILE A 294 20.62 6.65 11.98
CA ILE A 294 19.66 6.32 10.94
C ILE A 294 18.28 6.17 11.59
N ALA A 295 17.29 6.93 11.09
CA ALA A 295 15.88 6.68 11.43
C ALA A 295 15.42 5.45 10.67
N VAL A 296 14.72 4.52 11.33
CA VAL A 296 14.32 3.24 10.76
C VAL A 296 12.87 2.91 11.10
N VAL A 297 12.19 2.30 10.14
CA VAL A 297 10.94 1.56 10.36
C VAL A 297 11.29 0.09 10.28
N HIS A 298 11.06 -0.66 11.33
CA HIS A 298 11.49 -2.05 11.40
C HIS A 298 10.53 -2.91 12.21
N GLY A 299 10.57 -4.21 12.00
CA GLY A 299 9.82 -5.13 12.82
C GLY A 299 9.62 -6.50 12.18
N ARG A 300 8.87 -7.32 12.89
CA ARG A 300 8.42 -8.64 12.47
C ARG A 300 6.88 -8.66 12.59
N GLY A 301 6.20 -8.62 11.46
CA GLY A 301 4.76 -8.38 11.44
C GLY A 301 4.46 -6.92 11.76
N ALA A 302 4.26 -6.58 13.01
CA ALA A 302 4.15 -5.20 13.47
C ALA A 302 5.46 -4.43 13.25
N THR A 303 5.38 -3.10 13.10
CA THR A 303 6.54 -2.24 12.87
C THR A 303 6.64 -1.13 13.90
N ALA A 304 7.87 -0.71 14.18
CA ALA A 304 8.22 0.37 15.08
C ALA A 304 9.06 1.43 14.36
N LEU A 305 9.01 2.65 14.84
CA LEU A 305 9.90 3.73 14.43
C LEU A 305 11.02 3.83 15.46
N GLY A 306 12.26 3.76 15.00
CA GLY A 306 13.41 3.82 15.91
C GLY A 306 14.58 4.61 15.32
N ILE A 307 15.58 4.80 16.16
CA ILE A 307 16.86 5.40 15.79
C ILE A 307 17.94 4.33 15.93
N LEU A 308 18.60 4.02 14.84
CA LEU A 308 19.68 3.05 14.75
C LEU A 308 21.02 3.76 14.82
N ASP A 309 21.89 3.28 15.72
CA ASP A 309 23.30 3.62 15.72
C ASP A 309 24.07 2.55 14.94
N PRO A 310 24.60 2.84 13.74
CA PRO A 310 25.27 1.85 12.92
C PRO A 310 26.62 1.40 13.49
N GLU A 311 27.20 2.14 14.43
CA GLU A 311 28.46 1.75 15.07
C GLU A 311 28.26 0.64 16.11
N THR A 312 27.12 0.64 16.79
CA THR A 312 26.80 -0.34 17.84
C THR A 312 25.77 -1.39 17.40
N GLY A 313 24.99 -1.08 16.36
CA GLY A 313 23.87 -1.91 15.93
C GLY A 313 22.63 -1.80 16.84
N GLU A 314 22.62 -0.87 17.79
CA GLU A 314 21.50 -0.65 18.68
C GLU A 314 20.39 0.19 18.02
N VAL A 315 19.16 -0.21 18.25
CA VAL A 315 17.96 0.53 17.85
C VAL A 315 17.21 0.95 19.10
N VAL A 316 16.92 2.24 19.22
CA VAL A 316 16.06 2.79 20.28
C VAL A 316 14.75 3.21 19.66
N ASP A 317 13.68 2.52 19.99
CA ASP A 317 12.35 2.79 19.46
C ASP A 317 11.71 3.97 20.17
N ALA A 318 10.94 4.74 19.40
CA ALA A 318 10.10 5.81 19.92
C ALA A 318 9.08 5.24 20.90
N ALA A 319 8.95 5.87 22.05
CA ALA A 319 7.90 5.52 23.00
C ALA A 319 6.53 5.97 22.46
N GLY A 320 5.54 5.07 22.53
CA GLY A 320 4.19 5.38 22.08
C GLY A 320 3.38 4.12 21.82
N PRO A 321 2.10 4.31 21.46
CA PRO A 321 1.17 3.20 21.28
C PRO A 321 1.24 2.51 19.90
N TRP A 322 2.01 3.06 18.97
CA TRP A 322 2.01 2.65 17.57
C TRP A 322 2.54 1.23 17.39
N THR A 323 1.82 0.46 16.59
CA THR A 323 2.15 -0.91 16.22
C THR A 323 2.43 -1.05 14.73
N GLU A 324 2.21 0.02 13.96
CA GLU A 324 2.42 0.06 12.52
C GLU A 324 2.96 1.41 12.11
N PHE A 325 4.00 1.42 11.28
CA PHE A 325 4.48 2.59 10.57
C PHE A 325 4.51 2.31 9.08
N GLU A 326 3.99 3.26 8.31
CA GLU A 326 4.01 3.19 6.86
C GLU A 326 5.44 3.45 6.32
N PRO A 327 5.76 3.00 5.09
CA PRO A 327 7.09 3.21 4.50
C PRO A 327 7.25 4.64 3.95
N THR A 328 7.14 5.62 4.84
CA THR A 328 7.33 7.02 4.51
C THR A 328 8.01 7.73 5.68
N LEU A 329 9.17 8.28 5.43
CA LEU A 329 10.00 8.97 6.41
C LEU A 329 10.57 10.24 5.82
N ALA A 330 10.64 11.29 6.63
CA ALA A 330 11.41 12.48 6.32
C ALA A 330 12.20 12.92 7.54
N VAL A 331 13.37 13.49 7.32
CA VAL A 331 14.27 13.93 8.37
C VAL A 331 14.67 15.37 8.11
N LEU A 332 14.56 16.22 9.11
CA LEU A 332 15.11 17.56 9.08
C LEU A 332 16.56 17.48 9.57
N GLY A 333 17.49 17.97 8.76
CA GLY A 333 18.91 17.83 8.99
C GLY A 333 19.56 16.67 8.22
N GLU A 334 18.82 16.12 7.24
CA GLU A 334 19.27 15.04 6.35
C GLU A 334 20.51 15.45 5.52
N ARG A 335 20.72 16.75 5.33
CA ARG A 335 21.86 17.32 4.60
C ARG A 335 22.37 18.56 5.32
N SER A 336 23.37 18.39 6.16
CA SER A 336 24.16 19.55 6.59
C SER A 336 25.29 19.74 5.55
N GLU A 337 25.39 20.92 4.98
CA GLU A 337 26.61 21.31 4.29
C GLU A 337 27.74 21.31 5.32
N MET A 338 28.88 20.71 4.96
CA MET A 338 30.03 20.64 5.86
C MET A 338 30.40 22.05 6.35
N GLY A 339 30.28 22.26 7.65
CA GLY A 339 30.63 23.52 8.32
C GLY A 339 29.47 24.49 8.56
N VAL A 340 28.26 24.15 8.16
CA VAL A 340 27.06 24.93 8.49
C VAL A 340 26.42 24.37 9.76
N PRO A 341 26.08 25.18 10.75
CA PRO A 341 25.33 24.69 11.91
C PRO A 341 24.00 24.05 11.47
N PRO A 342 23.58 22.94 12.08
CA PRO A 342 22.31 22.33 11.75
C PRO A 342 21.16 23.35 11.98
N PRO A 343 20.13 23.35 11.12
CA PRO A 343 19.00 24.25 11.25
C PRO A 343 18.26 24.02 12.57
N GLU A 344 17.54 25.03 13.01
CA GLU A 344 16.65 24.90 14.17
C GLU A 344 15.68 23.73 13.93
N GLY A 345 15.54 22.85 14.92
CA GLY A 345 14.73 21.64 14.80
C GLY A 345 15.45 20.42 14.23
N TRP A 346 16.76 20.49 14.04
CA TRP A 346 17.59 19.36 13.64
C TRP A 346 17.32 18.10 14.48
N GLY A 347 17.31 16.93 13.83
CA GLY A 347 17.00 15.66 14.48
C GLY A 347 15.51 15.35 14.56
N ARG A 348 14.67 16.11 13.88
CA ARG A 348 13.23 15.80 13.76
C ARG A 348 13.02 14.76 12.67
N VAL A 349 12.25 13.73 13.01
CA VAL A 349 11.83 12.67 12.09
C VAL A 349 10.31 12.70 11.99
N VAL A 350 9.78 12.68 10.78
CA VAL A 350 8.34 12.62 10.54
C VAL A 350 8.01 11.30 9.86
N ALA A 351 6.97 10.65 10.34
CA ALA A 351 6.49 9.35 9.86
C ALA A 351 4.97 9.27 9.96
N VAL A 352 4.40 8.20 9.44
CA VAL A 352 2.97 7.89 9.58
C VAL A 352 2.83 6.61 10.37
N GLY A 353 2.17 6.70 11.51
CA GLY A 353 1.97 5.59 12.43
C GLY A 353 0.51 5.35 12.76
N ALA A 354 0.22 4.13 13.18
CA ALA A 354 -1.11 3.72 13.61
C ALA A 354 -1.03 2.68 14.73
N SER A 355 -2.15 2.48 15.42
CA SER A 355 -2.27 1.48 16.47
C SER A 355 -3.66 0.85 16.43
N PRO A 356 -3.93 -0.23 17.19
CA PRO A 356 -5.28 -0.77 17.29
C PRO A 356 -6.31 0.22 17.87
N ARG A 357 -5.86 1.30 18.50
CA ARG A 357 -6.70 2.32 19.12
C ARG A 357 -6.73 3.63 18.35
N SER A 358 -5.91 3.79 17.32
CA SER A 358 -5.85 4.99 16.50
C SER A 358 -5.65 4.63 15.03
N ALA A 359 -6.41 5.28 14.15
CA ALA A 359 -6.14 5.25 12.72
C ALA A 359 -4.78 5.93 12.44
N HIS A 360 -4.34 5.86 11.18
CA HIS A 360 -3.07 6.46 10.77
C HIS A 360 -3.01 7.95 11.07
N GLU A 361 -1.92 8.37 11.67
CA GLU A 361 -1.64 9.74 12.06
C GLU A 361 -0.19 10.11 11.75
N VAL A 362 0.07 11.40 11.54
CA VAL A 362 1.42 11.89 11.30
C VAL A 362 2.12 12.07 12.64
N VAL A 363 3.26 11.41 12.77
CA VAL A 363 4.05 11.35 14.01
C VAL A 363 5.37 12.05 13.81
N GLU A 364 5.77 12.88 14.76
CA GLU A 364 7.09 13.50 14.81
C GLU A 364 7.90 12.93 15.98
N LEU A 365 9.09 12.44 15.67
CA LEU A 365 10.05 11.96 16.65
C LEU A 365 11.23 12.93 16.73
N ASP A 366 11.57 13.37 17.95
CA ASP A 366 12.82 14.06 18.22
C ASP A 366 13.90 13.01 18.48
N ALA A 367 14.83 12.85 17.53
CA ALA A 367 15.89 11.85 17.62
C ALA A 367 16.87 12.09 18.78
N ARG A 368 16.95 13.33 19.31
CA ARG A 368 17.83 13.68 20.43
C ARG A 368 17.24 13.29 21.79
N THR A 369 15.92 13.34 21.94
CA THR A 369 15.24 13.07 23.20
C THR A 369 14.48 11.76 23.21
N GLY A 370 14.21 11.15 22.04
CA GLY A 370 13.37 9.97 21.90
C GLY A 370 11.87 10.24 22.08
N ARG A 371 11.46 11.50 22.20
CA ARG A 371 10.06 11.87 22.37
C ARG A 371 9.34 11.92 21.04
N ALA A 372 8.17 11.33 21.02
CA ALA A 372 7.29 11.34 19.86
C ALA A 372 5.96 12.01 20.19
N ARG A 373 5.37 12.66 19.19
CA ARG A 373 4.05 13.31 19.31
C ARG A 373 3.30 13.23 17.98
N VAL A 374 1.98 13.26 18.06
CA VAL A 374 1.13 13.38 16.87
C VAL A 374 1.12 14.85 16.44
N ILE A 375 1.38 15.08 15.15
CA ILE A 375 1.41 16.42 14.56
C ILE A 375 0.35 16.63 13.48
N GLY A 376 -0.33 15.59 13.04
CA GLY A 376 -1.33 15.73 11.98
C GLY A 376 -2.15 14.48 11.74
N ALA A 377 -3.19 14.65 10.92
CA ALA A 377 -4.18 13.63 10.54
C ALA A 377 -4.89 12.95 11.73
N ARG A 378 -4.81 13.58 12.90
CA ARG A 378 -5.56 13.11 14.06
C ARG A 378 -7.03 13.46 13.86
N HIS A 379 -7.86 12.44 13.81
CA HIS A 379 -9.29 12.61 13.82
C HIS A 379 -9.76 12.72 15.26
N ASP A 380 -10.44 13.80 15.60
CA ASP A 380 -11.19 13.85 16.84
C ASP A 380 -12.27 12.77 16.74
N ASP A 381 -12.15 11.76 17.60
CA ASP A 381 -13.06 10.64 17.59
C ASP A 381 -14.48 11.12 17.89
N ALA A 382 -15.30 11.20 16.86
CA ALA A 382 -16.73 11.44 17.02
C ALA A 382 -17.43 10.24 17.68
N VAL A 383 -16.69 9.17 17.94
CA VAL A 383 -17.17 7.90 18.49
C VAL A 383 -16.36 7.56 19.73
N ASP A 384 -17.05 7.10 20.77
CA ASP A 384 -16.43 6.57 21.96
C ASP A 384 -15.48 5.40 21.62
N PRO A 385 -14.18 5.51 21.97
CA PRO A 385 -13.20 4.45 21.70
C PRO A 385 -13.52 3.09 22.34
N SER A 386 -14.44 3.03 23.29
CA SER A 386 -14.92 1.77 23.88
C SER A 386 -15.63 0.86 22.88
N TYR A 387 -16.02 1.38 21.69
CA TYR A 387 -16.60 0.58 20.60
C TYR A 387 -15.52 -0.03 19.67
N TYR A 388 -14.26 0.35 19.81
CA TYR A 388 -13.20 -0.20 18.99
C TYR A 388 -12.89 -1.65 19.37
N PRO A 389 -12.63 -2.51 18.39
CA PRO A 389 -12.30 -3.90 18.69
C PRO A 389 -10.92 -4.02 19.36
N GLU A 390 -10.76 -5.06 20.17
CA GLU A 390 -9.49 -5.40 20.78
C GLU A 390 -8.89 -6.60 20.02
N PRO A 391 -7.86 -6.39 19.18
CA PRO A 391 -7.29 -7.47 18.41
C PRO A 391 -6.49 -8.45 19.27
N GLN A 392 -6.53 -9.71 18.84
CA GLN A 392 -5.67 -10.77 19.34
C GLN A 392 -4.66 -11.10 18.24
N ILE A 393 -3.38 -11.01 18.55
CA ILE A 393 -2.32 -11.45 17.64
C ILE A 393 -2.13 -12.93 17.86
N ARG A 394 -2.46 -13.75 16.84
CA ARG A 394 -2.46 -15.21 16.98
C ARG A 394 -1.68 -15.86 15.84
N THR A 395 -1.07 -16.98 16.15
CA THR A 395 -0.44 -17.86 15.17
C THR A 395 -1.19 -19.18 15.17
N PHE A 396 -1.73 -19.54 13.99
CA PHE A 396 -2.43 -20.81 13.79
C PHE A 396 -1.50 -21.79 13.07
N THR A 397 -1.79 -23.07 13.21
CA THR A 397 -1.10 -24.12 12.48
C THR A 397 -1.99 -24.59 11.32
N GLY A 398 -1.48 -24.49 10.11
CA GLY A 398 -2.15 -24.91 8.90
C GLY A 398 -1.64 -26.25 8.35
N PRO A 399 -2.02 -26.58 7.12
CA PRO A 399 -1.54 -27.79 6.44
C PRO A 399 -0.01 -27.86 6.41
N ALA A 400 0.54 -29.06 6.52
CA ALA A 400 1.97 -29.32 6.58
C ALA A 400 2.70 -28.62 7.75
N GLY A 401 1.99 -28.27 8.83
CA GLY A 401 2.55 -27.61 9.99
C GLY A 401 2.92 -26.15 9.80
N ARG A 402 2.44 -25.51 8.71
CA ARG A 402 2.74 -24.11 8.45
C ARG A 402 2.17 -23.20 9.53
N GLU A 403 2.98 -22.29 10.04
CA GLU A 403 2.52 -21.21 10.91
C GLU A 403 1.80 -20.13 10.08
N ILE A 404 0.63 -19.70 10.54
CA ILE A 404 -0.19 -18.68 9.89
C ILE A 404 -0.43 -17.55 10.88
N HIS A 405 0.17 -16.40 10.60
CA HIS A 405 0.01 -15.21 11.44
C HIS A 405 -1.32 -14.53 11.12
N THR A 406 -2.06 -14.18 12.17
CA THR A 406 -3.44 -13.69 12.04
C THR A 406 -3.74 -12.63 13.09
N HIS A 407 -4.53 -11.64 12.72
CA HIS A 407 -5.15 -10.72 13.67
C HIS A 407 -6.62 -11.09 13.82
N VAL A 408 -7.02 -11.47 15.01
CA VAL A 408 -8.41 -11.83 15.32
C VAL A 408 -9.07 -10.67 16.06
N TYR A 409 -10.16 -10.17 15.51
CA TYR A 409 -10.96 -9.08 16.08
C TYR A 409 -12.32 -9.65 16.51
N PRO A 410 -12.49 -10.06 17.78
CA PRO A 410 -13.77 -10.54 18.27
C PRO A 410 -14.84 -9.44 18.22
N PRO A 411 -16.13 -9.81 18.18
CA PRO A 411 -17.21 -8.84 18.38
C PRO A 411 -17.00 -8.04 19.66
N HIS A 412 -17.20 -6.73 19.57
CA HIS A 412 -16.96 -5.83 20.69
C HIS A 412 -17.91 -4.65 20.68
N ASN A 413 -18.72 -4.54 21.75
CA ASN A 413 -19.63 -3.41 21.95
C ASN A 413 -19.80 -3.23 23.47
N PRO A 414 -19.56 -2.02 24.03
CA PRO A 414 -19.61 -1.81 25.47
C PRO A 414 -21.02 -1.91 26.06
N ARG A 415 -22.06 -1.89 25.22
CA ARG A 415 -23.47 -1.87 25.65
C ARG A 415 -24.24 -3.13 25.32
N CYS A 416 -23.67 -4.05 24.58
CA CYS A 416 -24.36 -5.23 24.10
C CYS A 416 -23.58 -6.51 24.36
N VAL A 417 -24.31 -7.56 24.66
CA VAL A 417 -23.84 -8.95 24.67
C VAL A 417 -24.87 -9.81 23.97
N ALA A 418 -24.43 -10.94 23.41
CA ALA A 418 -25.34 -11.89 22.77
C ALA A 418 -26.03 -12.77 23.82
N PRO A 419 -27.27 -13.26 23.53
CA PRO A 419 -27.94 -14.21 24.39
C PRO A 419 -27.33 -15.61 24.26
N GLY A 420 -27.20 -16.31 25.39
CA GLY A 420 -26.72 -17.70 25.44
C GLY A 420 -25.23 -17.84 25.12
N ASP A 421 -24.85 -19.07 24.79
CA ASP A 421 -23.46 -19.45 24.52
C ASP A 421 -23.17 -19.69 23.01
N THR A 422 -24.04 -19.22 22.13
CA THR A 422 -23.86 -19.39 20.68
C THR A 422 -22.67 -18.58 20.20
N PRO A 423 -21.70 -19.18 19.46
CA PRO A 423 -20.58 -18.44 18.91
C PRO A 423 -21.02 -17.41 17.88
N PRO A 424 -20.29 -16.30 17.76
CA PRO A 424 -20.60 -15.28 16.76
C PRO A 424 -20.26 -15.68 15.33
N PRO A 425 -20.88 -15.05 14.33
CA PRO A 425 -20.41 -15.13 12.96
C PRO A 425 -19.04 -14.44 12.81
N TYR A 426 -18.23 -14.95 11.89
CA TYR A 426 -16.91 -14.39 11.58
C TYR A 426 -16.72 -14.22 10.07
N VAL A 427 -16.01 -13.17 9.71
CA VAL A 427 -15.56 -12.93 8.34
C VAL A 427 -14.04 -13.05 8.29
N VAL A 428 -13.54 -13.94 7.45
CA VAL A 428 -12.11 -14.08 7.17
C VAL A 428 -11.74 -13.07 6.09
N TRP A 429 -10.79 -12.20 6.39
CA TRP A 429 -10.28 -11.19 5.48
C TRP A 429 -8.96 -11.66 4.88
N ALA A 430 -8.92 -11.72 3.54
CA ALA A 430 -7.72 -11.99 2.78
C ALA A 430 -7.22 -10.70 2.15
N HIS A 431 -6.01 -10.28 2.52
CA HIS A 431 -5.44 -9.04 2.00
C HIS A 431 -5.04 -9.15 0.53
N GLY A 432 -4.90 -7.99 -0.13
CA GLY A 432 -4.41 -7.87 -1.50
C GLY A 432 -2.88 -7.99 -1.59
N GLY A 433 -2.40 -7.85 -2.80
CA GLY A 433 -1.02 -7.98 -3.18
C GLY A 433 -0.84 -9.08 -4.24
N PRO A 434 -0.63 -10.34 -3.93
CA PRO A 434 -0.61 -10.97 -2.61
C PRO A 434 0.63 -10.70 -1.76
N THR A 435 1.70 -10.16 -2.36
CA THR A 435 2.94 -9.82 -1.68
C THR A 435 2.75 -8.53 -0.87
N GLY A 436 2.12 -8.66 0.25
CA GLY A 436 1.76 -7.60 1.18
C GLY A 436 1.35 -8.22 2.51
N ARG A 437 0.73 -7.45 3.38
CA ARG A 437 0.24 -7.95 4.66
C ARG A 437 -0.91 -7.10 5.18
N ALA A 438 -1.69 -7.65 6.09
CA ALA A 438 -2.65 -6.91 6.88
C ALA A 438 -1.92 -6.23 8.04
N PRO A 439 -2.02 -4.89 8.21
CA PRO A 439 -1.38 -4.18 9.32
C PRO A 439 -2.21 -4.30 10.60
N LEU A 440 -1.56 -4.16 11.74
CA LEU A 440 -2.22 -4.11 13.06
C LEU A 440 -2.58 -2.67 13.39
N VAL A 441 -3.74 -2.22 12.92
CA VAL A 441 -4.21 -0.84 13.04
C VAL A 441 -5.69 -0.79 13.36
N LEU A 442 -6.17 0.37 13.80
CA LEU A 442 -7.60 0.63 13.86
C LEU A 442 -8.13 0.82 12.43
N ASP A 443 -8.95 -0.13 12.00
CA ASP A 443 -9.69 -0.06 10.75
C ASP A 443 -11.18 0.10 11.07
N LEU A 444 -11.76 1.25 10.75
CA LEU A 444 -13.17 1.50 11.04
C LEU A 444 -14.12 0.63 10.21
N ALA A 445 -13.67 0.08 9.08
CA ALA A 445 -14.45 -0.92 8.36
C ALA A 445 -14.56 -2.23 9.17
N ILE A 446 -13.47 -2.64 9.82
CA ILE A 446 -13.51 -3.78 10.76
C ILE A 446 -14.40 -3.46 11.96
N ALA A 447 -14.22 -2.28 12.57
CA ALA A 447 -15.01 -1.85 13.72
C ALA A 447 -16.52 -1.74 13.40
N TYR A 448 -16.85 -1.41 12.16
CA TYR A 448 -18.24 -1.41 11.67
C TYR A 448 -18.90 -2.78 11.87
N PHE A 449 -18.20 -3.86 11.57
CA PHE A 449 -18.70 -5.22 11.76
C PHE A 449 -18.60 -5.67 13.22
N THR A 450 -17.47 -5.47 13.88
CA THR A 450 -17.26 -5.97 15.25
C THR A 450 -18.18 -5.30 16.27
N SER A 451 -18.47 -4.02 16.11
CA SER A 451 -19.40 -3.30 16.99
C SER A 451 -20.87 -3.73 16.80
N ARG A 452 -21.16 -4.47 15.73
CA ARG A 452 -22.48 -5.06 15.47
C ARG A 452 -22.60 -6.53 15.84
N GLY A 453 -21.53 -7.14 16.31
CA GLY A 453 -21.53 -8.53 16.73
C GLY A 453 -21.00 -9.52 15.72
N ILE A 454 -20.23 -9.07 14.73
CA ILE A 454 -19.59 -9.91 13.71
C ILE A 454 -18.08 -9.84 13.93
N GLY A 455 -17.43 -10.98 14.17
CA GLY A 455 -15.99 -11.04 14.29
C GLY A 455 -15.28 -10.97 12.94
N VAL A 456 -14.02 -10.54 12.96
CA VAL A 456 -13.16 -10.47 11.77
C VAL A 456 -11.83 -11.14 12.08
N ALA A 457 -11.34 -11.94 11.15
CA ALA A 457 -9.99 -12.52 11.21
C ALA A 457 -9.22 -12.10 9.96
N GLU A 458 -8.22 -11.25 10.13
CA GLU A 458 -7.30 -10.90 9.04
C GLU A 458 -6.16 -11.90 8.99
N VAL A 459 -6.09 -12.67 7.91
CA VAL A 459 -5.10 -13.73 7.74
C VAL A 459 -3.92 -13.25 6.92
N ASN A 460 -2.75 -13.25 7.53
CA ASN A 460 -1.49 -13.10 6.79
C ASN A 460 -1.05 -14.46 6.25
N TYR A 461 -1.74 -14.90 5.19
CA TYR A 461 -1.50 -16.21 4.56
C TYR A 461 -0.06 -16.34 4.06
N GLY A 462 0.36 -17.58 3.80
CA GLY A 462 1.68 -17.84 3.20
C GLY A 462 1.87 -17.03 1.92
N GLY A 463 2.99 -16.31 1.83
CA GLY A 463 3.24 -15.30 0.80
C GLY A 463 3.19 -13.87 1.34
N SER A 464 2.63 -13.66 2.52
CA SER A 464 2.61 -12.34 3.16
C SER A 464 4.01 -11.85 3.50
N THR A 465 4.17 -10.52 3.50
CA THR A 465 5.42 -9.85 3.90
C THR A 465 5.46 -9.59 5.41
N GLY A 466 6.61 -9.19 5.91
CA GLY A 466 6.79 -8.86 7.32
C GLY A 466 7.35 -10.01 8.16
N TYR A 467 7.44 -11.21 7.60
CA TYR A 467 7.86 -12.44 8.30
C TYR A 467 9.03 -13.14 7.62
N GLY A 468 9.82 -12.42 6.85
CA GLY A 468 10.97 -12.93 6.15
C GLY A 468 10.69 -13.46 4.75
N ARG A 469 11.75 -13.62 3.96
CA ARG A 469 11.67 -14.12 2.58
C ARG A 469 11.11 -15.54 2.48
N ALA A 470 11.44 -16.41 3.43
CA ALA A 470 10.92 -17.78 3.44
C ALA A 470 9.40 -17.82 3.55
N TYR A 471 8.81 -16.99 4.41
CA TYR A 471 7.36 -16.85 4.54
C TYR A 471 6.75 -16.29 3.23
N ARG A 472 7.35 -15.24 2.70
CA ARG A 472 6.94 -14.62 1.44
C ARG A 472 6.98 -15.62 0.28
N ASN A 473 8.00 -16.46 0.22
CA ASN A 473 8.18 -17.45 -0.84
C ASN A 473 7.26 -18.69 -0.72
N ARG A 474 6.49 -18.82 0.36
CA ARG A 474 5.50 -19.91 0.49
C ARG A 474 4.44 -19.89 -0.62
N LEU A 475 4.20 -18.74 -1.21
CA LEU A 475 3.20 -18.58 -2.27
C LEU A 475 3.78 -18.80 -3.68
N ARG A 476 5.09 -18.96 -3.80
CA ARG A 476 5.75 -19.18 -5.08
C ARG A 476 5.20 -20.47 -5.72
N GLU A 477 4.62 -20.33 -6.92
CA GLU A 477 3.90 -21.38 -7.65
C GLU A 477 2.70 -21.99 -6.89
N GLN A 478 2.27 -21.36 -5.80
CA GLN A 478 1.23 -21.88 -4.89
C GLN A 478 0.03 -20.92 -4.71
N TRP A 479 -0.04 -19.87 -5.51
CA TRP A 479 -1.17 -18.96 -5.43
C TRP A 479 -2.46 -19.64 -5.89
N GLY A 480 -3.51 -19.49 -5.11
CA GLY A 480 -4.76 -20.23 -5.24
C GLY A 480 -4.78 -21.57 -4.49
N VAL A 481 -3.65 -21.95 -3.88
CA VAL A 481 -3.52 -23.16 -3.06
C VAL A 481 -3.22 -22.80 -1.62
N VAL A 482 -2.04 -22.26 -1.33
CA VAL A 482 -1.60 -21.94 0.04
C VAL A 482 -2.45 -20.84 0.67
N ASP A 483 -2.78 -19.80 -0.06
CA ASP A 483 -3.65 -18.72 0.43
C ASP A 483 -5.06 -19.22 0.78
N VAL A 484 -5.64 -20.06 -0.07
CA VAL A 484 -6.96 -20.68 0.17
C VAL A 484 -6.90 -21.62 1.37
N GLU A 485 -5.88 -22.48 1.46
CA GLU A 485 -5.71 -23.42 2.57
C GLU A 485 -5.48 -22.72 3.90
N ASP A 486 -4.64 -21.68 3.93
CA ASP A 486 -4.32 -20.96 5.16
C ASP A 486 -5.53 -20.20 5.70
N CYS A 487 -6.29 -19.52 4.83
CA CYS A 487 -7.53 -18.85 5.24
C CYS A 487 -8.56 -19.86 5.78
N ALA A 488 -8.73 -20.99 5.12
CA ALA A 488 -9.64 -22.05 5.56
C ALA A 488 -9.21 -22.65 6.90
N ALA A 489 -7.90 -22.88 7.08
CA ALA A 489 -7.37 -23.42 8.33
C ALA A 489 -7.67 -22.51 9.52
N VAL A 490 -7.51 -21.19 9.35
CA VAL A 490 -7.85 -20.22 10.40
C VAL A 490 -9.35 -20.20 10.70
N ALA A 491 -10.19 -20.18 9.66
CA ALA A 491 -11.64 -20.21 9.82
C ALA A 491 -12.11 -21.45 10.60
N LEU A 492 -11.61 -22.62 10.22
CA LEU A 492 -11.97 -23.89 10.87
C LEU A 492 -11.43 -23.99 12.31
N ALA A 493 -10.21 -23.47 12.55
CA ALA A 493 -9.64 -23.44 13.89
C ALA A 493 -10.48 -22.56 14.84
N LEU A 494 -10.93 -21.41 14.38
CA LEU A 494 -11.82 -20.52 15.15
C LEU A 494 -13.16 -21.20 15.46
N ALA A 495 -13.71 -21.96 14.51
CA ALA A 495 -14.94 -22.72 14.72
C ALA A 495 -14.73 -23.89 15.69
N ASP A 496 -13.66 -24.66 15.53
CA ASP A 496 -13.36 -25.83 16.36
C ASP A 496 -13.12 -25.47 17.83
N GLU A 497 -12.52 -24.32 18.09
CA GLU A 497 -12.29 -23.83 19.46
C GLU A 497 -13.52 -23.13 20.08
N GLY A 498 -14.61 -22.96 19.32
CA GLY A 498 -15.83 -22.31 19.79
C GLY A 498 -15.82 -20.79 19.74
N THR A 499 -14.82 -20.16 19.13
CA THR A 499 -14.75 -18.71 18.93
C THR A 499 -15.71 -18.23 17.85
N ALA A 500 -15.85 -19.00 16.76
CA ALA A 500 -16.73 -18.68 15.63
C ALA A 500 -17.77 -19.78 15.45
N ASP A 501 -18.93 -19.37 14.91
CA ASP A 501 -19.97 -20.31 14.49
C ASP A 501 -19.58 -20.95 13.15
N ARG A 502 -19.45 -22.28 13.12
CA ARG A 502 -19.08 -23.04 11.92
C ARG A 502 -20.02 -22.81 10.75
N ASP A 503 -21.29 -22.57 11.03
CA ASP A 503 -22.32 -22.36 9.99
C ASP A 503 -22.44 -20.90 9.54
N ARG A 504 -21.74 -19.98 10.19
CA ARG A 504 -21.78 -18.54 9.89
C ARG A 504 -20.38 -17.97 9.69
N LEU A 505 -19.66 -18.54 8.73
CA LEU A 505 -18.36 -18.08 8.28
C LEU A 505 -18.47 -17.45 6.89
N ALA A 506 -17.85 -16.30 6.68
CA ALA A 506 -17.74 -15.65 5.40
C ALA A 506 -16.26 -15.38 5.06
N VAL A 507 -15.97 -15.16 3.78
CA VAL A 507 -14.65 -14.78 3.28
C VAL A 507 -14.76 -13.45 2.52
N ARG A 508 -13.80 -12.57 2.70
CA ARG A 508 -13.75 -11.26 2.06
C ARG A 508 -12.35 -10.95 1.59
N GLY A 509 -12.23 -10.37 0.42
CA GLY A 509 -10.94 -9.88 -0.04
C GLY A 509 -11.05 -8.98 -1.26
N GLY A 510 -10.05 -8.12 -1.42
CA GLY A 510 -9.91 -7.24 -2.56
C GLY A 510 -8.68 -7.57 -3.39
N SER A 511 -8.74 -7.35 -4.70
CA SER A 511 -7.64 -7.59 -5.64
C SER A 511 -7.18 -9.06 -5.59
N ALA A 512 -5.92 -9.32 -5.22
CA ALA A 512 -5.44 -10.68 -4.96
C ALA A 512 -6.22 -11.38 -3.84
N GLY A 513 -6.69 -10.62 -2.85
CA GLY A 513 -7.60 -11.14 -1.81
C GLY A 513 -8.98 -11.48 -2.37
N GLY A 514 -9.45 -10.75 -3.37
CA GLY A 514 -10.66 -11.09 -4.13
C GLY A 514 -10.53 -12.40 -4.89
N TRP A 515 -9.37 -12.65 -5.46
CA TRP A 515 -9.01 -13.96 -6.00
C TRP A 515 -9.12 -15.06 -4.93
N THR A 516 -8.46 -14.86 -3.80
CA THR A 516 -8.49 -15.82 -2.70
C THR A 516 -9.91 -16.09 -2.20
N ALA A 517 -10.73 -15.05 -2.07
CA ALA A 517 -12.13 -15.19 -1.68
C ALA A 517 -12.92 -16.00 -2.71
N ALA A 518 -12.84 -15.67 -3.98
CA ALA A 518 -13.54 -16.38 -5.06
C ALA A 518 -13.04 -17.83 -5.20
N ALA A 519 -11.73 -18.04 -5.14
CA ALA A 519 -11.13 -19.37 -5.20
C ALA A 519 -11.58 -20.22 -3.99
N SER A 520 -11.69 -19.63 -2.81
CA SER A 520 -12.21 -20.29 -1.61
C SER A 520 -13.66 -20.74 -1.76
N LEU A 521 -14.51 -19.91 -2.37
CA LEU A 521 -15.91 -20.27 -2.65
C LEU A 521 -16.02 -21.39 -3.70
N ALA A 522 -15.10 -21.44 -4.66
CA ALA A 522 -15.09 -22.48 -5.68
C ALA A 522 -14.48 -23.80 -5.20
N ALA A 523 -13.48 -23.74 -4.31
CA ALA A 523 -12.67 -24.92 -3.94
C ALA A 523 -13.03 -25.55 -2.60
N THR A 524 -13.77 -24.83 -1.73
CA THR A 524 -14.09 -25.31 -0.37
C THR A 524 -15.57 -25.12 -0.04
N ASP A 525 -16.03 -25.78 1.01
CA ASP A 525 -17.35 -25.63 1.60
C ASP A 525 -17.32 -24.92 2.97
N VAL A 526 -16.20 -24.27 3.27
CA VAL A 526 -15.95 -23.64 4.58
C VAL A 526 -16.86 -22.44 4.81
N TYR A 527 -17.12 -21.66 3.77
CA TYR A 527 -17.79 -20.36 3.90
C TYR A 527 -19.24 -20.40 3.40
N ALA A 528 -20.13 -19.77 4.16
CA ALA A 528 -21.54 -19.65 3.79
C ALA A 528 -21.78 -18.54 2.75
N CYS A 529 -20.89 -17.57 2.64
CA CYS A 529 -20.95 -16.51 1.63
C CYS A 529 -19.59 -15.80 1.50
N GLY A 530 -19.49 -14.89 0.53
CA GLY A 530 -18.27 -14.12 0.32
C GLY A 530 -18.50 -12.74 -0.29
N THR A 531 -17.56 -11.83 0.01
CA THR A 531 -17.45 -10.50 -0.59
C THR A 531 -16.17 -10.43 -1.40
N ILE A 532 -16.30 -10.09 -2.68
CA ILE A 532 -15.22 -10.12 -3.66
C ILE A 532 -15.10 -8.72 -4.28
N LEU A 533 -13.99 -8.04 -3.99
CA LEU A 533 -13.76 -6.66 -4.41
C LEU A 533 -12.68 -6.60 -5.50
N TYR A 534 -12.97 -5.92 -6.60
CA TYR A 534 -12.05 -5.69 -7.74
C TYR A 534 -11.06 -6.85 -7.97
N PRO A 535 -11.56 -8.07 -8.23
CA PRO A 535 -10.75 -9.29 -8.17
C PRO A 535 -10.02 -9.63 -9.47
N ILE A 536 -9.05 -10.53 -9.33
CA ILE A 536 -8.59 -11.37 -10.42
C ILE A 536 -9.40 -12.67 -10.35
N LEU A 537 -9.99 -13.10 -11.44
CA LEU A 537 -10.86 -14.29 -11.50
C LEU A 537 -10.48 -15.28 -12.60
N ASP A 538 -9.78 -14.81 -13.63
CA ASP A 538 -9.35 -15.59 -14.78
C ASP A 538 -7.86 -15.34 -15.03
N LEU A 539 -7.03 -16.30 -14.66
CA LEU A 539 -5.57 -16.18 -14.81
C LEU A 539 -5.15 -16.16 -16.27
N THR A 540 -5.81 -16.92 -17.12
CA THR A 540 -5.44 -17.03 -18.54
C THR A 540 -5.63 -15.68 -19.26
N GLY A 541 -6.68 -14.94 -18.90
CA GLY A 541 -6.96 -13.61 -19.45
C GLY A 541 -6.16 -12.49 -18.78
N TRP A 542 -5.81 -12.65 -17.51
CA TRP A 542 -5.09 -11.61 -16.75
C TRP A 542 -3.58 -11.79 -16.92
N GLY A 543 -2.95 -10.93 -17.66
CA GLY A 543 -1.52 -11.00 -17.94
C GLY A 543 -1.16 -9.99 -19.00
N PRO A 544 -0.14 -10.23 -19.81
CA PRO A 544 0.23 -9.30 -20.88
C PRO A 544 -0.96 -9.00 -21.81
N GLY A 545 -1.24 -7.70 -21.97
CA GLY A 545 -2.35 -7.22 -22.80
C GLY A 545 -3.66 -6.92 -22.07
N GLU A 546 -3.88 -7.43 -20.87
CA GLU A 546 -5.07 -7.12 -20.07
C GLU A 546 -4.74 -6.29 -18.83
N THR A 547 -3.74 -6.66 -18.06
CA THR A 547 -3.29 -5.87 -16.91
C THR A 547 -2.14 -4.93 -17.30
N HIS A 548 -1.80 -4.00 -16.40
CA HIS A 548 -0.70 -3.06 -16.59
C HIS A 548 0.67 -3.76 -16.61
N ASP A 549 1.68 -3.07 -17.11
CA ASP A 549 3.00 -3.65 -17.33
C ASP A 549 3.67 -4.18 -16.05
N PHE A 550 3.55 -3.44 -14.95
CA PHE A 550 4.22 -3.80 -13.70
C PHE A 550 3.88 -5.21 -13.22
N GLU A 551 2.61 -5.61 -13.28
CA GLU A 551 2.16 -6.93 -12.87
C GLU A 551 1.97 -7.92 -14.03
N SER A 552 2.26 -7.53 -15.26
CA SER A 552 1.95 -8.34 -16.45
C SER A 552 2.57 -9.72 -16.45
N ARG A 553 3.68 -9.93 -15.73
CA ARG A 553 4.37 -11.21 -15.61
C ARG A 553 4.47 -11.74 -14.18
N TYR A 554 3.69 -11.16 -13.26
CA TYR A 554 3.66 -11.57 -11.86
C TYR A 554 3.26 -13.03 -11.67
N LEU A 555 2.36 -13.51 -12.52
CA LEU A 555 1.88 -14.90 -12.45
C LEU A 555 2.98 -15.93 -12.71
N GLU A 556 4.05 -15.57 -13.39
CA GLU A 556 5.18 -16.50 -13.61
C GLU A 556 5.83 -16.93 -12.30
N THR A 557 5.87 -16.05 -11.29
CA THR A 557 6.32 -16.39 -9.94
C THR A 557 5.22 -17.08 -9.13
N LEU A 558 4.00 -16.56 -9.19
CA LEU A 558 2.90 -16.99 -8.33
C LEU A 558 2.28 -18.33 -8.77
N VAL A 559 2.30 -18.63 -10.05
CA VAL A 559 1.67 -19.81 -10.65
C VAL A 559 2.66 -20.65 -11.44
N GLY A 560 3.56 -20.00 -12.15
CA GLY A 560 4.51 -20.57 -13.09
C GLY A 560 4.31 -20.01 -14.49
N PRO A 561 5.28 -20.21 -15.41
CA PRO A 561 5.15 -19.74 -16.79
C PRO A 561 3.95 -20.38 -17.50
N LEU A 562 3.11 -19.57 -18.13
CA LEU A 562 1.90 -20.05 -18.81
C LEU A 562 2.20 -21.15 -19.86
N ALA A 563 3.29 -20.98 -20.62
CA ALA A 563 3.69 -21.96 -21.64
C ALA A 563 4.04 -23.34 -21.06
N GLU A 564 4.51 -23.37 -19.82
CA GLU A 564 4.93 -24.61 -19.14
C GLU A 564 3.79 -25.26 -18.33
N VAL A 565 2.91 -24.45 -17.77
CA VAL A 565 1.85 -24.90 -16.84
C VAL A 565 0.47 -24.37 -17.21
N PRO A 566 0.01 -24.45 -18.47
CA PRO A 566 -1.28 -23.87 -18.88
C PRO A 566 -2.47 -24.49 -18.14
N GLY A 567 -2.39 -25.78 -17.83
CA GLY A 567 -3.41 -26.49 -17.06
C GLY A 567 -3.59 -25.94 -15.65
N ARG A 568 -2.50 -25.49 -15.05
CA ARG A 568 -2.52 -24.88 -13.70
C ARG A 568 -3.27 -23.55 -13.69
N TYR A 569 -3.13 -22.75 -14.74
CA TYR A 569 -3.87 -21.50 -14.90
C TYR A 569 -5.38 -21.74 -14.97
N ALA A 570 -5.80 -22.69 -15.80
CA ALA A 570 -7.20 -23.06 -15.91
C ALA A 570 -7.76 -23.68 -14.62
N GLU A 571 -7.01 -24.60 -14.01
CA GLU A 571 -7.43 -25.30 -12.79
C GLU A 571 -7.64 -24.34 -11.61
N ARG A 572 -6.81 -23.32 -11.48
CA ARG A 572 -6.87 -22.40 -10.36
C ARG A 572 -7.80 -21.22 -10.57
N SER A 573 -8.24 -20.93 -11.79
CA SER A 573 -9.09 -19.77 -12.09
C SER A 573 -10.54 -19.99 -11.64
N PRO A 574 -11.06 -19.20 -10.71
CA PRO A 574 -12.46 -19.27 -10.31
C PRO A 574 -13.44 -19.14 -11.47
N ALA A 575 -13.11 -18.33 -12.47
CA ALA A 575 -13.93 -18.19 -13.69
C ALA A 575 -14.09 -19.50 -14.47
N GLN A 576 -13.15 -20.43 -14.37
CA GLN A 576 -13.24 -21.74 -14.99
C GLN A 576 -14.02 -22.76 -14.15
N HIS A 577 -14.29 -22.45 -12.89
CA HIS A 577 -14.95 -23.31 -11.92
C HIS A 577 -16.17 -22.65 -11.27
N ALA A 578 -16.79 -21.72 -11.98
CA ALA A 578 -18.01 -21.06 -11.53
C ALA A 578 -19.14 -22.08 -11.21
N ASP A 579 -19.13 -23.24 -11.87
CA ASP A 579 -20.03 -24.36 -11.60
C ASP A 579 -19.87 -24.97 -10.20
N ARG A 580 -18.79 -24.72 -9.51
CA ARG A 580 -18.55 -25.20 -8.14
C ARG A 580 -19.01 -24.21 -7.07
N VAL A 581 -19.25 -22.95 -7.45
CA VAL A 581 -19.71 -21.92 -6.51
C VAL A 581 -21.19 -22.12 -6.22
N THR A 582 -21.51 -22.38 -4.96
CA THR A 582 -22.90 -22.56 -4.48
C THR A 582 -23.29 -21.53 -3.42
N ALA A 583 -22.31 -20.93 -2.75
CA ALA A 583 -22.54 -19.92 -1.73
C ALA A 583 -22.87 -18.56 -2.33
N PRO A 584 -23.81 -17.81 -1.74
CA PRO A 584 -24.08 -16.45 -2.13
C PRO A 584 -22.84 -15.55 -2.06
N PHE A 585 -22.76 -14.59 -2.98
CA PHE A 585 -21.63 -13.65 -2.99
C PHE A 585 -22.01 -12.25 -3.43
N LEU A 586 -21.22 -11.29 -3.00
CA LEU A 586 -21.25 -9.90 -3.43
C LEU A 586 -19.98 -9.61 -4.23
N LEU A 587 -20.12 -9.13 -5.47
CA LEU A 587 -19.03 -8.80 -6.37
C LEU A 587 -19.04 -7.29 -6.63
N LEU A 588 -17.92 -6.63 -6.37
CA LEU A 588 -17.78 -5.18 -6.42
C LEU A 588 -16.61 -4.79 -7.35
N GLN A 589 -16.85 -3.87 -8.27
CA GLN A 589 -15.89 -3.53 -9.32
C GLN A 589 -15.88 -2.04 -9.63
N GLY A 590 -14.70 -1.46 -9.77
CA GLY A 590 -14.52 -0.13 -10.35
C GLY A 590 -14.46 -0.20 -11.87
N LEU A 591 -15.21 0.66 -12.56
CA LEU A 591 -15.26 0.64 -14.02
C LEU A 591 -14.00 1.21 -14.69
N ASP A 592 -13.23 2.01 -13.97
CA ASP A 592 -11.97 2.58 -14.44
C ASP A 592 -10.74 1.75 -14.02
N ASP A 593 -10.94 0.54 -13.49
CA ASP A 593 -9.87 -0.34 -13.03
C ASP A 593 -9.10 -0.91 -14.22
N VAL A 594 -7.83 -0.54 -14.33
CA VAL A 594 -6.91 -1.01 -15.37
C VAL A 594 -5.94 -2.09 -14.85
N ILE A 595 -5.96 -2.36 -13.57
CA ILE A 595 -5.14 -3.39 -12.91
C ILE A 595 -5.87 -4.72 -12.94
N CYS A 596 -7.10 -4.74 -12.38
CA CYS A 596 -8.03 -5.86 -12.48
C CYS A 596 -9.26 -5.37 -13.25
N PRO A 597 -9.26 -5.46 -14.58
CA PRO A 597 -10.30 -4.85 -15.40
C PRO A 597 -11.68 -5.48 -15.18
N PRO A 598 -12.77 -4.73 -15.46
CA PRO A 598 -14.15 -5.25 -15.35
C PRO A 598 -14.39 -6.54 -16.13
N ALA A 599 -13.63 -6.79 -17.22
CA ALA A 599 -13.72 -8.02 -18.00
C ALA A 599 -13.51 -9.29 -17.15
N GLN A 600 -12.72 -9.21 -16.08
CA GLN A 600 -12.56 -10.31 -15.13
C GLN A 600 -13.88 -10.70 -14.48
N CYS A 601 -14.63 -9.72 -13.97
CA CYS A 601 -15.95 -9.93 -13.39
C CYS A 601 -16.98 -10.40 -14.43
N GLU A 602 -16.96 -9.81 -15.61
CA GLU A 602 -17.90 -10.14 -16.70
C GLU A 602 -17.74 -11.60 -17.14
N ARG A 603 -16.51 -12.09 -17.30
CA ARG A 603 -16.27 -13.50 -17.66
C ARG A 603 -16.76 -14.46 -16.57
N PHE A 604 -16.53 -14.11 -15.31
CA PHE A 604 -17.00 -14.93 -14.19
C PHE A 604 -18.53 -14.98 -14.13
N LEU A 605 -19.20 -13.82 -14.24
CA LEU A 605 -20.65 -13.73 -14.19
C LEU A 605 -21.32 -14.44 -15.38
N ALA A 606 -20.73 -14.38 -16.56
CA ALA A 606 -21.22 -15.11 -17.72
C ALA A 606 -21.25 -16.64 -17.48
N ARG A 607 -20.31 -17.16 -16.71
CA ARG A 607 -20.26 -18.58 -16.32
C ARG A 607 -21.24 -18.91 -15.19
N MET A 608 -21.69 -17.91 -14.45
CA MET A 608 -22.71 -18.08 -13.40
C MET A 608 -24.13 -18.06 -13.92
N GLU A 609 -24.34 -17.65 -15.17
CA GLU A 609 -25.66 -17.54 -15.76
C GLU A 609 -26.40 -18.88 -15.75
N GLY A 610 -27.65 -18.87 -15.27
CA GLY A 610 -28.49 -20.06 -15.16
C GLY A 610 -28.24 -20.97 -13.98
N ARG A 611 -27.30 -20.64 -13.10
CA ARG A 611 -26.91 -21.49 -11.98
C ARG A 611 -27.74 -21.29 -10.71
N ARG A 612 -28.50 -20.21 -10.62
CA ARG A 612 -29.37 -19.88 -9.49
C ARG A 612 -28.62 -19.73 -8.15
N VAL A 613 -27.39 -19.22 -8.17
CA VAL A 613 -26.66 -18.84 -6.97
C VAL A 613 -27.01 -17.40 -6.62
N PRO A 614 -27.53 -17.14 -5.41
CA PRO A 614 -27.85 -15.76 -5.03
C PRO A 614 -26.58 -14.89 -5.04
N HIS A 615 -26.63 -13.78 -5.76
CA HIS A 615 -25.48 -12.87 -5.84
C HIS A 615 -25.91 -11.45 -6.19
N ALA A 616 -25.01 -10.50 -5.93
CA ALA A 616 -25.12 -9.14 -6.43
C ALA A 616 -23.81 -8.72 -7.08
N TYR A 617 -23.93 -7.97 -8.17
CA TYR A 617 -22.80 -7.31 -8.82
C TYR A 617 -23.03 -5.81 -8.83
N ILE A 618 -22.11 -5.05 -8.22
CA ILE A 618 -22.19 -3.60 -8.19
C ILE A 618 -20.93 -3.04 -8.84
N ALA A 619 -21.11 -2.30 -9.94
CA ALA A 619 -20.05 -1.61 -10.65
C ALA A 619 -20.13 -0.11 -10.35
N PHE A 620 -18.97 0.51 -10.10
CA PHE A 620 -18.88 1.91 -9.71
C PHE A 620 -18.19 2.73 -10.80
N GLU A 621 -18.91 3.70 -11.36
CA GLU A 621 -18.34 4.69 -12.27
C GLU A 621 -17.37 5.59 -11.53
N GLY A 622 -16.25 5.93 -12.16
CA GLY A 622 -15.25 6.84 -11.61
C GLY A 622 -14.34 6.24 -10.53
N GLU A 623 -14.49 4.94 -10.24
CA GLU A 623 -13.58 4.21 -9.36
C GLU A 623 -12.65 3.32 -10.16
N GLY A 624 -11.38 3.32 -9.76
CA GLY A 624 -10.34 2.46 -10.31
C GLY A 624 -10.08 1.25 -9.42
N HIS A 625 -8.82 0.84 -9.33
CA HIS A 625 -8.39 -0.26 -8.48
C HIS A 625 -8.29 0.20 -7.03
N GLY A 626 -9.19 -0.27 -6.19
CA GLY A 626 -9.41 0.28 -4.85
C GLY A 626 -10.37 1.48 -4.89
N PHE A 627 -11.28 1.52 -3.94
CA PHE A 627 -12.31 2.57 -3.89
C PHE A 627 -11.83 3.76 -3.06
N ARG A 628 -12.10 4.97 -3.53
CA ARG A 628 -11.58 6.20 -2.92
C ARG A 628 -12.66 7.20 -2.52
N ARG A 629 -13.86 7.07 -3.08
CA ARG A 629 -14.98 7.96 -2.81
C ARG A 629 -15.80 7.48 -1.64
N ALA A 630 -16.21 8.39 -0.77
CA ALA A 630 -17.00 8.07 0.41
C ALA A 630 -18.31 7.35 0.06
N GLU A 631 -19.04 7.84 -0.95
CA GLU A 631 -20.32 7.24 -1.36
C GLU A 631 -20.16 5.79 -1.84
N THR A 632 -19.05 5.47 -2.49
CA THR A 632 -18.73 4.09 -2.91
C THR A 632 -18.51 3.20 -1.69
N MET A 633 -17.69 3.64 -0.76
CA MET A 633 -17.35 2.87 0.43
C MET A 633 -18.55 2.66 1.36
N ILE A 634 -19.44 3.65 1.47
CA ILE A 634 -20.69 3.51 2.19
C ILE A 634 -21.53 2.38 1.60
N ARG A 635 -21.69 2.38 0.28
CA ARG A 635 -22.46 1.34 -0.40
C ARG A 635 -21.83 -0.04 -0.25
N VAL A 636 -20.52 -0.12 -0.31
CA VAL A 636 -19.77 -1.37 -0.09
C VAL A 636 -20.07 -1.95 1.30
N LEU A 637 -19.88 -1.16 2.35
CA LEU A 637 -20.06 -1.63 3.73
C LEU A 637 -21.51 -2.01 4.05
N GLU A 638 -22.47 -1.19 3.62
CA GLU A 638 -23.88 -1.49 3.83
C GLU A 638 -24.34 -2.73 3.03
N SER A 639 -23.83 -2.90 1.81
CA SER A 639 -24.11 -4.07 0.98
C SER A 639 -23.51 -5.35 1.58
N GLU A 640 -22.28 -5.28 2.08
CA GLU A 640 -21.64 -6.43 2.77
C GLU A 640 -22.45 -6.84 4.01
N LEU A 641 -22.81 -5.89 4.85
CA LEU A 641 -23.60 -6.18 6.04
C LEU A 641 -24.96 -6.79 5.69
N SER A 642 -25.62 -6.29 4.64
CA SER A 642 -26.88 -6.86 4.16
C SER A 642 -26.71 -8.29 3.64
N LEU A 643 -25.63 -8.59 2.92
CA LEU A 643 -25.34 -9.96 2.49
C LEU A 643 -25.18 -10.90 3.69
N TYR A 644 -24.38 -10.51 4.67
CA TYR A 644 -24.16 -11.33 5.87
C TYR A 644 -25.43 -11.50 6.67
N ALA A 645 -26.24 -10.45 6.78
CA ALA A 645 -27.52 -10.51 7.46
C ALA A 645 -28.48 -11.51 6.80
N GLN A 646 -28.58 -11.49 5.48
CA GLN A 646 -29.48 -12.40 4.74
C GLN A 646 -29.00 -13.85 4.83
N VAL A 647 -27.69 -14.09 4.76
CA VAL A 647 -27.15 -15.45 4.78
C VAL A 647 -27.11 -16.02 6.21
N PHE A 648 -26.73 -15.21 7.19
CA PHE A 648 -26.58 -15.65 8.58
C PHE A 648 -27.84 -15.51 9.42
N GLY A 649 -28.91 -14.94 8.88
CA GLY A 649 -30.13 -14.70 9.64
C GLY A 649 -29.98 -13.60 10.68
N LEU A 650 -29.19 -12.57 10.40
CA LEU A 650 -29.00 -11.42 11.26
C LEU A 650 -30.02 -10.32 10.94
N ASN A 651 -30.23 -9.42 11.87
CA ASN A 651 -31.18 -8.33 11.70
C ASN A 651 -30.57 -6.96 12.06
N PRO A 652 -29.63 -6.46 11.27
CA PRO A 652 -29.03 -5.16 11.50
C PRO A 652 -30.04 -4.03 11.27
N ARG A 653 -29.84 -2.93 12.02
CA ARG A 653 -30.75 -1.78 11.96
C ARG A 653 -30.28 -0.76 10.93
N GLY A 654 -31.24 -0.20 10.18
CA GLY A 654 -31.04 1.02 9.41
C GLY A 654 -30.14 0.89 8.19
N ILE A 655 -29.97 -0.29 7.64
CA ILE A 655 -29.26 -0.49 6.38
C ILE A 655 -30.21 -0.86 5.23
N PRO A 656 -29.91 -0.43 4.00
CA PRO A 656 -30.67 -0.88 2.84
C PRO A 656 -30.52 -2.38 2.60
N ALA A 657 -31.58 -3.04 2.19
CA ALA A 657 -31.53 -4.45 1.80
C ALA A 657 -30.83 -4.59 0.43
N LEU A 658 -29.85 -5.49 0.36
CA LEU A 658 -29.19 -5.83 -0.89
C LEU A 658 -30.11 -6.76 -1.71
N GLU A 659 -30.35 -6.41 -2.95
CA GLU A 659 -31.06 -7.28 -3.88
C GLU A 659 -30.09 -8.34 -4.43
N LEU A 660 -30.45 -9.61 -4.23
CA LEU A 660 -29.68 -10.75 -4.74
C LEU A 660 -30.39 -11.33 -5.96
N ALA A 661 -29.69 -11.35 -7.08
CA ALA A 661 -30.14 -12.07 -8.28
C ALA A 661 -29.91 -13.58 -8.11
N GLN A 662 -30.66 -14.39 -8.86
CA GLN A 662 -30.51 -15.85 -8.87
C GLN A 662 -30.29 -16.38 -10.29
#